data_369695c21630974dc030a01b93ff22e8
#
_entry.id   369695c21630974dc030a01b93ff22e8
#
_cell.length_a   1.000
_cell.length_b   1.000
_cell.length_c   1.000
_cell.angle_alpha   90.00
_cell.angle_beta   90.00
_cell.angle_gamma   90.00
#
_symmetry.space_group_name_H-M   'P 1'
#
loop_
_entity.id
_entity.type
_entity.pdbx_description
1 polymer ?
#
loop_
_entity_poly.entity_id
_entity_poly.type
_entity_poly.pdbx_seq_one_letter_code
_entity_poly.pdbx_strand_id
1 'polypeptide(L)'
;MAKRDDNQISFEGQTIITKGMEAVMHDSMIPYAEYVIMERALPRIEDGLKPVQRRILYTMLELGLTPDKPHRKSARIVGDCLGKYHPHGDTSVYDAMVRMAQEFNMQMPMVDGHGNFGSIDGDSAAAMRYTEARMTPVAMEMLRDLEKDTVKFSLNFDDTLKEPDLLPGRFPNLLVNGSSGIAVGLATNIPPHNMGEAIDAAVMYMDDPEVSLDELMKVMPCPDFPTGGYIQESDEIRNAYETGRGKITVRAKAEIEEQKNGKKLIVVTEMPYQVNKAKALEDILHISEEKKALFAGIGEIRDESDRMGMRAVIEVKKDADAEKILQYLYKYSDLQVTFGVNMVAIADGKPQTLGLREILRHYIRHQENVVTRRTKFDLDAAERREHILEGLMVAIANIDEVIALIRAAKSPKEAKEGLMKRFELTDIQAQAILDLRLQRLTNLERLAIEKEYREVGRLIKEYKGILSSEEKLRAVICREMLAIKEKYAVPRRTRLIQGEEEIVVSREDMIVVDDAIVALLEGGKIRRLPKRNFTAESIASEKPLFIMETQTDRRLRFFTSHGNCLIIGVDELPEARLTAKATNLNSLVQLEKDEEIVACFDEVKDDTLVFFTALGNAKRTEGKEFDLRTKKTAAIALKDDDRVIAVEKQDETAGTVIMVSKGGMSIRFATDTVPVMGKGAGGVKCMKLDDGDRVIFAAQIADEGEILTISDRGYAKRSLVFDYEIQGRNGKGLKTFDFKKNGSNGTAIAAALYVKEPYDIVIRQFHGEETVVNTETVFIEQRPGKGMLTVMALLDDIVIGAKKIKS
;
A
#
# COMPACT_ATOMS: atom_id res chain seq x y z
N MET A 1 -14.21 -55.26 -32.29
CA MET A 1 -15.17 -54.81 -31.25
C MET A 1 -15.22 -53.29 -31.31
N ALA A 2 -16.25 -52.79 -31.97
CA ALA A 2 -16.48 -51.37 -32.06
C ALA A 2 -16.97 -50.86 -30.69
N LYS A 3 -16.30 -49.84 -30.12
CA LYS A 3 -16.79 -49.12 -28.94
C LYS A 3 -18.10 -48.41 -29.33
N ARG A 4 -19.19 -48.82 -28.70
CA ARG A 4 -20.44 -48.09 -28.73
C ARG A 4 -20.19 -46.71 -28.14
N ASP A 5 -20.51 -45.65 -28.89
CA ASP A 5 -20.65 -44.28 -28.39
C ASP A 5 -21.94 -44.20 -27.55
N ASP A 6 -21.82 -44.44 -26.26
CA ASP A 6 -22.91 -44.31 -25.29
C ASP A 6 -23.16 -42.86 -24.82
N ASN A 7 -23.05 -41.90 -25.71
CA ASN A 7 -23.13 -40.49 -25.34
C ASN A 7 -24.43 -39.77 -25.70
N GLN A 8 -25.51 -40.49 -26.01
CA GLN A 8 -26.81 -39.88 -26.23
C GLN A 8 -27.85 -40.41 -25.23
N ILE A 9 -28.27 -39.54 -24.32
CA ILE A 9 -29.44 -39.77 -23.48
C ILE A 9 -30.58 -38.95 -24.05
N SER A 10 -31.62 -39.55 -24.57
CA SER A 10 -32.82 -38.86 -25.02
C SER A 10 -33.92 -38.97 -23.99
N PHE A 11 -34.44 -37.86 -23.52
CA PHE A 11 -35.72 -37.76 -22.82
C PHE A 11 -36.80 -37.37 -23.84
N GLU A 12 -38.05 -37.69 -23.63
CA GLU A 12 -39.13 -37.34 -24.56
C GLU A 12 -39.08 -35.83 -24.88
N GLY A 13 -38.72 -35.53 -26.15
CA GLY A 13 -38.59 -34.17 -26.67
C GLY A 13 -37.25 -33.44 -26.44
N GLN A 14 -36.23 -34.05 -25.84
CA GLN A 14 -34.91 -33.50 -25.68
C GLN A 14 -33.80 -34.49 -26.05
N THR A 15 -32.84 -34.03 -26.84
CA THR A 15 -31.61 -34.81 -27.15
C THR A 15 -30.45 -34.19 -26.36
N ILE A 16 -29.93 -34.93 -25.39
CA ILE A 16 -28.74 -34.55 -24.64
C ILE A 16 -27.52 -35.10 -25.37
N ILE A 17 -26.70 -34.25 -25.91
CA ILE A 17 -25.44 -34.58 -26.55
C ILE A 17 -24.34 -34.40 -25.50
N THR A 18 -23.65 -35.47 -25.14
CA THR A 18 -22.49 -35.41 -24.24
C THR A 18 -21.24 -35.16 -25.07
N LYS A 19 -20.60 -34.01 -24.91
CA LYS A 19 -19.31 -33.70 -25.54
C LYS A 19 -18.19 -33.76 -24.49
N GLY A 20 -17.01 -34.27 -24.89
CA GLY A 20 -15.81 -34.17 -24.07
C GLY A 20 -15.44 -32.71 -23.80
N MET A 21 -14.89 -32.42 -22.64
CA MET A 21 -14.50 -31.07 -22.24
C MET A 21 -13.54 -30.42 -23.25
N GLU A 22 -12.60 -31.19 -23.80
CA GLU A 22 -11.67 -30.73 -24.85
C GLU A 22 -12.40 -30.20 -26.09
N ALA A 23 -13.42 -30.92 -26.54
CA ALA A 23 -14.22 -30.53 -27.70
C ALA A 23 -15.04 -29.24 -27.41
N VAL A 24 -15.58 -29.11 -26.19
CA VAL A 24 -16.30 -27.90 -25.79
C VAL A 24 -15.34 -26.69 -25.70
N MET A 25 -14.15 -26.91 -25.16
CA MET A 25 -13.11 -25.86 -25.07
C MET A 25 -12.69 -25.40 -26.47
N HIS A 26 -12.43 -26.34 -27.38
CA HIS A 26 -12.01 -26.05 -28.74
C HIS A 26 -13.12 -25.34 -29.55
N ASP A 27 -14.34 -25.81 -29.45
CA ASP A 27 -15.44 -25.32 -30.31
C ASP A 27 -16.09 -24.02 -29.79
N SER A 28 -15.98 -23.74 -28.49
CA SER A 28 -16.68 -22.61 -27.86
C SER A 28 -15.77 -21.63 -27.12
N MET A 29 -14.83 -22.11 -26.29
CA MET A 29 -14.03 -21.23 -25.45
C MET A 29 -12.90 -20.53 -26.22
N ILE A 30 -12.22 -21.24 -27.12
CA ILE A 30 -11.13 -20.65 -27.93
C ILE A 30 -11.63 -19.52 -28.82
N PRO A 31 -12.70 -19.72 -29.64
CA PRO A 31 -13.26 -18.64 -30.47
C PRO A 31 -13.78 -17.46 -29.61
N TYR A 32 -14.41 -17.77 -28.48
CA TYR A 32 -14.85 -16.72 -27.56
C TYR A 32 -13.67 -15.93 -26.99
N ALA A 33 -12.61 -16.63 -26.56
CA ALA A 33 -11.40 -16.00 -26.03
C ALA A 33 -10.71 -15.12 -27.09
N GLU A 34 -10.59 -15.63 -28.33
CA GLU A 34 -10.06 -14.88 -29.47
C GLU A 34 -10.88 -13.60 -29.70
N TYR A 35 -12.20 -13.72 -29.76
CA TYR A 35 -13.10 -12.60 -29.95
C TYR A 35 -12.94 -11.54 -28.82
N VAL A 36 -12.89 -11.98 -27.54
CA VAL A 36 -12.71 -11.06 -26.41
C VAL A 36 -11.36 -10.36 -26.45
N ILE A 37 -10.31 -11.06 -26.89
CA ILE A 37 -8.96 -10.50 -27.02
C ILE A 37 -8.93 -9.48 -28.17
N MET A 38 -9.38 -9.87 -29.37
CA MET A 38 -9.20 -9.10 -30.58
C MET A 38 -10.23 -7.96 -30.75
N GLU A 39 -11.50 -8.20 -30.33
CA GLU A 39 -12.62 -7.32 -30.67
C GLU A 39 -13.32 -6.71 -29.44
N ARG A 40 -12.75 -6.82 -28.22
CA ARG A 40 -13.39 -6.26 -27.03
C ARG A 40 -12.45 -5.58 -26.06
N ALA A 41 -11.47 -6.33 -25.50
CA ALA A 41 -10.77 -5.92 -24.29
C ALA A 41 -9.48 -5.15 -24.55
N LEU A 42 -8.75 -5.47 -25.63
CA LEU A 42 -7.46 -4.88 -25.93
C LEU A 42 -7.56 -3.72 -26.92
N PRO A 43 -6.74 -2.67 -26.74
CA PRO A 43 -6.66 -1.59 -27.72
C PRO A 43 -5.84 -2.00 -28.94
N ARG A 44 -6.13 -1.39 -30.09
CA ARG A 44 -5.23 -1.42 -31.25
C ARG A 44 -4.03 -0.50 -30.97
N ILE A 45 -2.85 -0.92 -31.40
CA ILE A 45 -1.64 -0.12 -31.17
C ILE A 45 -1.63 1.17 -31.97
N GLU A 46 -2.22 1.15 -33.15
CA GLU A 46 -2.19 2.22 -34.12
C GLU A 46 -2.98 3.46 -33.65
N ASP A 47 -4.21 3.28 -33.14
CA ASP A 47 -5.07 4.38 -32.70
C ASP A 47 -5.33 4.41 -31.20
N GLY A 48 -4.85 3.39 -30.45
CA GLY A 48 -4.99 3.31 -29.00
C GLY A 48 -6.42 3.07 -28.51
N LEU A 49 -7.34 2.71 -29.38
CA LEU A 49 -8.76 2.55 -29.07
C LEU A 49 -9.18 1.10 -29.02
N LYS A 50 -10.11 0.82 -28.11
CA LYS A 50 -10.90 -0.41 -28.14
C LYS A 50 -12.01 -0.29 -29.22
N PRO A 51 -12.53 -1.40 -29.75
CA PRO A 51 -13.57 -1.35 -30.76
C PRO A 51 -14.79 -0.52 -30.35
N VAL A 52 -15.28 -0.65 -29.12
CA VAL A 52 -16.42 0.14 -28.63
C VAL A 52 -16.14 1.65 -28.62
N GLN A 53 -14.94 2.07 -28.24
CA GLN A 53 -14.54 3.49 -28.21
C GLN A 53 -14.49 4.06 -29.65
N ARG A 54 -13.89 3.32 -30.57
CA ARG A 54 -13.81 3.68 -31.99
C ARG A 54 -15.19 3.84 -32.61
N ARG A 55 -16.09 2.89 -32.34
CA ARG A 55 -17.48 2.91 -32.82
C ARG A 55 -18.28 4.07 -32.25
N ILE A 56 -18.07 4.45 -30.98
CA ILE A 56 -18.70 5.63 -30.37
C ILE A 56 -18.27 6.89 -31.09
N LEU A 57 -16.95 7.12 -31.27
CA LEU A 57 -16.45 8.30 -31.96
C LEU A 57 -16.92 8.36 -33.43
N TYR A 58 -16.91 7.23 -34.12
CA TYR A 58 -17.42 7.16 -35.51
C TYR A 58 -18.92 7.47 -35.59
N THR A 59 -19.72 6.91 -34.66
CA THR A 59 -21.15 7.24 -34.57
C THR A 59 -21.39 8.72 -34.31
N MET A 60 -20.60 9.32 -33.40
CA MET A 60 -20.72 10.75 -33.13
C MET A 60 -20.34 11.62 -34.34
N LEU A 61 -19.35 11.20 -35.14
CA LEU A 61 -18.99 11.86 -36.39
C LEU A 61 -20.14 11.79 -37.41
N GLU A 62 -20.74 10.62 -37.63
CA GLU A 62 -21.89 10.45 -38.54
C GLU A 62 -23.11 11.29 -38.11
N LEU A 63 -23.34 11.39 -36.79
CA LEU A 63 -24.40 12.25 -36.24
C LEU A 63 -24.07 13.75 -36.32
N GLY A 64 -22.88 14.11 -36.78
CA GLY A 64 -22.41 15.50 -36.89
C GLY A 64 -22.26 16.19 -35.54
N LEU A 65 -21.89 15.44 -34.47
CA LEU A 65 -21.74 15.94 -33.09
C LEU A 65 -20.34 16.53 -32.87
N THR A 66 -19.99 17.49 -33.68
CA THR A 66 -18.71 18.22 -33.60
C THR A 66 -18.70 19.24 -32.44
N PRO A 67 -17.54 19.72 -32.01
CA PRO A 67 -17.44 20.65 -30.87
C PRO A 67 -18.20 21.97 -31.01
N ASP A 68 -18.46 22.40 -32.25
CA ASP A 68 -19.20 23.61 -32.59
C ASP A 68 -20.74 23.40 -32.56
N LYS A 69 -21.20 22.16 -32.45
CA LYS A 69 -22.64 21.83 -32.46
C LYS A 69 -23.15 21.65 -31.01
N PRO A 70 -24.47 21.83 -30.81
CA PRO A 70 -25.05 21.57 -29.48
C PRO A 70 -24.94 20.09 -29.10
N HIS A 71 -24.83 19.83 -27.79
CA HIS A 71 -24.89 18.50 -27.23
C HIS A 71 -26.18 17.75 -27.62
N ARG A 72 -26.12 16.43 -27.66
CA ARG A 72 -27.30 15.58 -27.89
C ARG A 72 -27.43 14.54 -26.79
N LYS A 73 -28.64 14.07 -26.52
CA LYS A 73 -28.90 13.04 -25.53
C LYS A 73 -28.00 11.82 -25.74
N SER A 74 -27.33 11.38 -24.67
CA SER A 74 -26.44 10.21 -24.69
C SER A 74 -27.17 8.96 -25.18
N ALA A 75 -28.44 8.80 -24.82
CA ALA A 75 -29.30 7.70 -25.27
C ALA A 75 -29.40 7.60 -26.79
N ARG A 76 -29.35 8.74 -27.51
CA ARG A 76 -29.36 8.72 -29.01
C ARG A 76 -28.05 8.18 -29.54
N ILE A 77 -26.93 8.64 -29.00
CA ILE A 77 -25.60 8.20 -29.45
C ILE A 77 -25.44 6.69 -29.19
N VAL A 78 -25.82 6.25 -27.99
CA VAL A 78 -25.81 4.83 -27.61
C VAL A 78 -26.71 4.01 -28.56
N GLY A 79 -27.94 4.46 -28.80
CA GLY A 79 -28.88 3.76 -29.67
C GLY A 79 -28.42 3.63 -31.13
N ASP A 80 -27.87 4.70 -31.73
CA ASP A 80 -27.30 4.68 -33.06
C ASP A 80 -26.06 3.77 -33.14
N CYS A 81 -25.18 3.80 -32.11
CA CYS A 81 -24.00 2.94 -32.03
C CYS A 81 -24.38 1.45 -31.97
N LEU A 82 -25.35 1.10 -31.12
CA LEU A 82 -25.85 -0.26 -30.99
C LEU A 82 -26.50 -0.77 -32.29
N GLY A 83 -27.37 0.04 -32.83
CA GLY A 83 -28.15 -0.34 -34.03
C GLY A 83 -27.31 -0.52 -35.28
N LYS A 84 -26.15 0.17 -35.36
CA LYS A 84 -25.33 0.20 -36.57
C LYS A 84 -24.03 -0.58 -36.48
N TYR A 85 -23.36 -0.56 -35.32
CA TYR A 85 -21.95 -0.99 -35.23
C TYR A 85 -21.63 -1.93 -34.09
N HIS A 86 -22.30 -1.81 -32.89
CA HIS A 86 -21.88 -2.54 -31.69
C HIS A 86 -23.01 -3.43 -31.13
N PRO A 87 -23.11 -4.70 -31.54
CA PRO A 87 -24.21 -5.61 -31.22
C PRO A 87 -24.10 -6.16 -29.76
N HIS A 88 -24.05 -5.28 -28.75
CA HIS A 88 -23.93 -5.64 -27.32
C HIS A 88 -24.89 -4.81 -26.48
N GLY A 89 -24.86 -4.97 -25.16
CA GLY A 89 -25.75 -4.20 -24.25
C GLY A 89 -25.47 -2.70 -24.26
N ASP A 90 -26.52 -1.91 -24.11
CA ASP A 90 -26.50 -0.44 -24.06
C ASP A 90 -25.59 0.10 -22.94
N THR A 91 -25.59 -0.56 -21.78
CA THR A 91 -24.75 -0.22 -20.63
C THR A 91 -23.27 -0.22 -21.02
N SER A 92 -22.82 -1.21 -21.80
CA SER A 92 -21.41 -1.29 -22.20
C SER A 92 -20.95 -0.12 -23.06
N VAL A 93 -21.82 0.35 -23.96
CA VAL A 93 -21.54 1.53 -24.81
C VAL A 93 -21.60 2.81 -23.97
N TYR A 94 -22.64 2.95 -23.14
CA TYR A 94 -22.79 4.13 -22.29
C TYR A 94 -21.63 4.27 -21.29
N ASP A 95 -21.24 3.21 -20.59
CA ASP A 95 -20.13 3.24 -19.64
C ASP A 95 -18.79 3.56 -20.31
N ALA A 96 -18.57 3.04 -21.53
CA ALA A 96 -17.38 3.41 -22.29
C ALA A 96 -17.38 4.90 -22.68
N MET A 97 -18.53 5.43 -23.12
CA MET A 97 -18.70 6.85 -23.43
C MET A 97 -18.52 7.74 -22.19
N VAL A 98 -19.07 7.33 -21.06
CA VAL A 98 -18.90 8.00 -19.77
C VAL A 98 -17.42 8.11 -19.40
N ARG A 99 -16.66 7.00 -19.47
CA ARG A 99 -15.22 7.01 -19.18
C ARG A 99 -14.44 7.94 -20.10
N MET A 100 -14.84 8.02 -21.39
CA MET A 100 -14.21 8.93 -22.35
C MET A 100 -14.48 10.41 -22.07
N ALA A 101 -15.45 10.74 -21.20
CA ALA A 101 -15.77 12.10 -20.76
C ALA A 101 -15.16 12.48 -19.40
N GLN A 102 -14.63 11.52 -18.65
CA GLN A 102 -14.15 11.75 -17.28
C GLN A 102 -12.70 12.27 -17.27
N GLU A 103 -12.51 13.48 -16.80
CA GLU A 103 -11.19 14.16 -16.71
C GLU A 103 -10.24 13.48 -15.71
N PHE A 104 -10.77 12.72 -14.75
CA PHE A 104 -9.96 11.95 -13.79
C PHE A 104 -9.57 10.56 -14.31
N ASN A 105 -10.15 10.10 -15.44
CA ASN A 105 -9.82 8.85 -16.10
C ASN A 105 -8.98 9.00 -17.36
N MET A 106 -9.19 10.09 -18.10
CA MET A 106 -8.55 10.35 -19.39
C MET A 106 -7.61 11.55 -19.26
N GLN A 107 -6.38 11.42 -19.72
CA GLN A 107 -5.46 12.55 -19.81
C GLN A 107 -5.97 13.63 -20.77
N MET A 108 -6.55 13.16 -21.88
CA MET A 108 -7.21 13.98 -22.88
C MET A 108 -8.60 13.40 -23.18
N PRO A 109 -9.67 13.88 -22.53
CA PRO A 109 -11.04 13.43 -22.79
C PRO A 109 -11.46 13.59 -24.23
N MET A 110 -12.15 12.59 -24.78
CA MET A 110 -12.64 12.60 -26.18
C MET A 110 -14.10 12.94 -26.28
N VAL A 111 -14.85 12.86 -25.19
CA VAL A 111 -16.26 13.21 -25.11
C VAL A 111 -16.43 14.42 -24.21
N ASP A 112 -17.14 15.43 -24.72
CA ASP A 112 -17.59 16.60 -23.96
C ASP A 112 -18.99 16.28 -23.44
N GLY A 113 -19.08 15.98 -22.14
CA GLY A 113 -20.31 15.58 -21.46
C GLY A 113 -21.00 16.75 -20.76
N HIS A 114 -22.33 16.81 -20.89
CA HIS A 114 -23.16 17.75 -20.16
C HIS A 114 -24.14 17.00 -19.25
N GLY A 115 -24.07 17.27 -17.94
CA GLY A 115 -24.79 16.56 -16.89
C GLY A 115 -23.86 15.83 -15.94
N ASN A 116 -24.37 14.84 -15.21
CA ASN A 116 -23.56 14.04 -14.28
C ASN A 116 -22.94 12.82 -15.00
N PHE A 117 -21.65 12.86 -15.21
CA PHE A 117 -20.83 11.76 -15.76
C PHE A 117 -19.99 11.02 -14.70
N GLY A 118 -20.44 11.07 -13.42
CA GLY A 118 -19.70 10.47 -12.31
C GLY A 118 -18.69 11.43 -11.68
N SER A 119 -18.08 11.01 -10.57
CA SER A 119 -17.09 11.77 -9.83
C SER A 119 -15.92 10.91 -9.39
N ILE A 120 -14.85 11.54 -8.91
CA ILE A 120 -13.70 10.87 -8.28
C ILE A 120 -14.09 10.19 -6.95
N ASP A 121 -15.25 10.54 -6.39
CA ASP A 121 -15.82 9.92 -5.19
C ASP A 121 -16.49 8.57 -5.47
N GLY A 122 -16.51 8.17 -6.75
CA GLY A 122 -17.11 6.91 -7.18
C GLY A 122 -18.60 7.00 -7.44
N ASP A 123 -19.17 8.21 -7.50
CA ASP A 123 -20.54 8.38 -7.94
C ASP A 123 -20.72 7.88 -9.36
N SER A 124 -21.80 7.16 -9.59
CA SER A 124 -22.15 6.68 -10.92
C SER A 124 -22.67 7.82 -11.79
N ALA A 125 -22.43 7.72 -13.09
CA ALA A 125 -23.06 8.63 -14.04
C ALA A 125 -24.59 8.52 -13.97
N ALA A 126 -25.28 9.63 -14.23
CA ALA A 126 -26.72 9.63 -14.38
C ALA A 126 -27.14 8.77 -15.58
N ALA A 127 -28.36 8.23 -15.58
CA ALA A 127 -28.86 7.43 -16.70
C ALA A 127 -28.80 8.22 -18.03
N MET A 128 -28.46 7.54 -19.13
CA MET A 128 -28.20 8.12 -20.47
C MET A 128 -29.33 9.01 -21.03
N ARG A 129 -30.54 8.90 -20.50
CA ARG A 129 -31.67 9.77 -20.86
C ARG A 129 -31.57 11.19 -20.29
N TYR A 130 -30.73 11.38 -19.23
CA TYR A 130 -30.52 12.67 -18.58
C TYR A 130 -29.28 13.39 -19.08
N THR A 131 -28.21 12.65 -19.43
CA THR A 131 -26.95 13.20 -19.91
C THR A 131 -27.00 13.55 -21.40
N GLU A 132 -26.13 14.46 -21.80
CA GLU A 132 -25.92 14.86 -23.18
C GLU A 132 -24.42 14.86 -23.49
N ALA A 133 -24.06 14.61 -24.74
CA ALA A 133 -22.66 14.54 -25.14
C ALA A 133 -22.44 15.06 -26.57
N ARG A 134 -21.19 15.44 -26.84
CA ARG A 134 -20.62 15.71 -28.16
C ARG A 134 -19.13 15.41 -28.14
N MET A 135 -18.46 15.48 -29.28
CA MET A 135 -17.00 15.27 -29.34
C MET A 135 -16.24 16.49 -28.80
N THR A 136 -15.07 16.23 -28.21
CA THR A 136 -14.12 17.28 -27.90
C THR A 136 -13.30 17.70 -29.13
N PRO A 137 -12.63 18.86 -29.15
CA PRO A 137 -11.70 19.23 -30.22
C PRO A 137 -10.57 18.21 -30.43
N VAL A 138 -10.11 17.54 -29.36
CA VAL A 138 -9.07 16.49 -29.44
C VAL A 138 -9.60 15.25 -30.16
N ALA A 139 -10.85 14.86 -29.92
CA ALA A 139 -11.47 13.73 -30.61
C ALA A 139 -11.52 13.95 -32.14
N MET A 140 -11.68 15.20 -32.59
CA MET A 140 -11.65 15.53 -33.99
C MET A 140 -10.29 15.27 -34.65
N GLU A 141 -9.19 15.40 -33.90
CA GLU A 141 -7.84 15.06 -34.40
C GLU A 141 -7.64 13.54 -34.59
N MET A 142 -8.43 12.71 -33.88
CA MET A 142 -8.46 11.26 -34.11
C MET A 142 -9.17 10.87 -35.41
N LEU A 143 -10.18 11.65 -35.81
CA LEU A 143 -11.09 11.35 -36.92
C LEU A 143 -10.74 12.12 -38.21
N ARG A 144 -9.80 13.04 -38.11
CA ARG A 144 -9.48 13.96 -39.19
C ARG A 144 -9.01 13.22 -40.44
N ASP A 145 -9.51 13.64 -41.60
CA ASP A 145 -9.23 13.08 -42.93
C ASP A 145 -9.70 11.61 -43.10
N LEU A 146 -10.64 11.13 -42.27
CA LEU A 146 -11.20 9.78 -42.36
C LEU A 146 -11.89 9.52 -43.70
N GLU A 147 -12.50 10.56 -44.28
CA GLU A 147 -13.19 10.52 -45.60
C GLU A 147 -12.23 10.46 -46.81
N LYS A 148 -10.91 10.61 -46.58
CA LYS A 148 -9.87 10.58 -47.62
C LYS A 148 -9.20 9.21 -47.79
N ASP A 149 -9.91 8.14 -47.55
CA ASP A 149 -9.41 6.76 -47.66
C ASP A 149 -8.09 6.51 -46.88
N THR A 150 -7.93 7.18 -45.74
CA THR A 150 -6.72 7.10 -44.93
C THR A 150 -6.54 5.76 -44.21
N VAL A 151 -7.65 5.10 -43.90
CA VAL A 151 -7.70 3.80 -43.20
C VAL A 151 -8.61 2.84 -43.98
N LYS A 152 -8.54 1.56 -43.64
CA LYS A 152 -9.40 0.53 -44.22
C LYS A 152 -10.76 0.56 -43.53
N PHE A 153 -11.82 0.29 -44.29
CA PHE A 153 -13.18 0.08 -43.82
C PHE A 153 -13.59 -1.37 -44.07
N SER A 154 -14.22 -1.97 -43.10
CA SER A 154 -14.82 -3.29 -43.17
C SER A 154 -16.33 -3.20 -42.99
N LEU A 155 -17.06 -4.26 -43.35
CA LEU A 155 -18.48 -4.34 -43.09
C LEU A 155 -18.76 -4.47 -41.61
N ASN A 156 -19.87 -3.89 -41.17
CA ASN A 156 -20.34 -4.02 -39.78
C ASN A 156 -20.90 -5.44 -39.52
N PHE A 157 -21.42 -5.70 -38.32
CA PHE A 157 -21.86 -7.02 -37.87
C PHE A 157 -23.00 -7.66 -38.71
N ASP A 158 -23.79 -6.88 -39.49
CA ASP A 158 -24.90 -7.34 -40.30
C ASP A 158 -24.66 -7.14 -41.82
N ASP A 159 -23.44 -6.78 -42.20
CA ASP A 159 -23.00 -6.55 -43.58
C ASP A 159 -23.76 -5.44 -44.33
N THR A 160 -24.50 -4.57 -43.64
CA THR A 160 -25.29 -3.50 -44.23
C THR A 160 -24.55 -2.16 -44.33
N LEU A 161 -23.61 -1.90 -43.43
CA LEU A 161 -22.86 -0.65 -43.36
C LEU A 161 -21.36 -0.93 -43.30
N LYS A 162 -20.57 0.13 -43.46
CA LYS A 162 -19.11 0.07 -43.29
C LYS A 162 -18.69 0.82 -42.04
N GLU A 163 -17.75 0.26 -41.31
CA GLU A 163 -17.09 0.90 -40.15
C GLU A 163 -15.56 0.94 -40.37
N PRO A 164 -14.85 1.95 -39.83
CA PRO A 164 -13.40 2.01 -39.93
C PRO A 164 -12.74 0.96 -39.04
N ASP A 165 -11.77 0.21 -39.58
CA ASP A 165 -10.98 -0.76 -38.80
C ASP A 165 -10.08 -0.06 -37.78
N LEU A 166 -9.63 1.16 -38.11
CA LEU A 166 -8.76 2.04 -37.31
C LEU A 166 -9.19 3.49 -37.53
N LEU A 167 -8.77 4.38 -36.66
CA LEU A 167 -8.84 5.82 -36.89
C LEU A 167 -7.48 6.38 -37.34
N PRO A 168 -7.46 7.51 -38.09
CA PRO A 168 -6.21 8.15 -38.48
C PRO A 168 -5.30 8.56 -37.32
N GLY A 169 -5.87 9.05 -36.22
CA GLY A 169 -5.15 9.22 -34.94
C GLY A 169 -3.90 10.08 -35.03
N ARG A 170 -4.03 11.39 -35.19
CA ARG A 170 -2.89 12.30 -35.44
C ARG A 170 -1.95 12.57 -34.24
N PHE A 171 -2.19 11.94 -33.10
CA PHE A 171 -1.31 11.94 -31.93
C PHE A 171 -1.28 10.53 -31.34
N PRO A 172 -0.23 10.15 -30.58
CA PRO A 172 -0.05 8.79 -30.04
C PRO A 172 -1.01 8.51 -28.88
N ASN A 173 -2.29 8.32 -29.21
CA ASN A 173 -3.38 8.20 -28.26
C ASN A 173 -3.18 7.05 -27.25
N LEU A 174 -2.59 5.93 -27.67
CA LEU A 174 -2.30 4.80 -26.77
C LEU A 174 -1.41 5.21 -25.60
N LEU A 175 -0.43 6.06 -25.84
CA LEU A 175 0.44 6.59 -24.79
C LEU A 175 -0.25 7.71 -24.02
N VAL A 176 -0.92 8.64 -24.71
CA VAL A 176 -1.54 9.82 -24.08
C VAL A 176 -2.64 9.41 -23.09
N ASN A 177 -3.59 8.59 -23.50
CA ASN A 177 -4.72 8.22 -22.67
C ASN A 177 -4.55 6.87 -21.97
N GLY A 178 -3.56 6.08 -22.38
CA GLY A 178 -3.41 4.74 -21.86
C GLY A 178 -4.58 3.81 -22.21
N SER A 179 -4.59 2.63 -21.64
CA SER A 179 -5.71 1.70 -21.75
C SER A 179 -5.65 0.66 -20.64
N SER A 180 -6.78 0.32 -20.06
CA SER A 180 -6.89 -0.82 -19.14
C SER A 180 -7.98 -1.78 -19.60
N GLY A 181 -7.74 -3.08 -19.52
CA GLY A 181 -8.71 -4.10 -19.97
C GLY A 181 -8.33 -5.49 -19.52
N ILE A 182 -9.35 -6.31 -19.28
CA ILE A 182 -9.20 -7.71 -18.89
C ILE A 182 -9.80 -8.58 -19.98
N ALA A 183 -8.96 -9.38 -20.62
CA ALA A 183 -9.35 -10.38 -21.60
C ALA A 183 -9.24 -11.79 -21.01
N VAL A 184 -9.51 -12.81 -21.81
CA VAL A 184 -9.33 -14.20 -21.37
C VAL A 184 -7.84 -14.56 -21.44
N GLY A 185 -7.23 -14.80 -20.27
CA GLY A 185 -5.81 -15.13 -20.16
C GLY A 185 -4.82 -13.98 -20.38
N LEU A 186 -5.29 -12.80 -20.76
CA LEU A 186 -4.50 -11.60 -20.98
C LEU A 186 -5.14 -10.39 -20.32
N ALA A 187 -4.33 -9.46 -19.85
CA ALA A 187 -4.77 -8.17 -19.36
C ALA A 187 -3.88 -7.07 -19.94
N THR A 188 -4.41 -5.87 -20.09
CA THR A 188 -3.64 -4.68 -20.44
C THR A 188 -3.84 -3.62 -19.37
N ASN A 189 -2.78 -2.90 -19.04
CA ASN A 189 -2.81 -1.76 -18.15
C ASN A 189 -1.69 -0.79 -18.55
N ILE A 190 -1.99 0.03 -19.54
CA ILE A 190 -1.08 1.02 -20.13
C ILE A 190 -1.34 2.34 -19.44
N PRO A 191 -0.34 2.93 -18.77
CA PRO A 191 -0.52 4.20 -18.07
C PRO A 191 -0.66 5.36 -19.07
N PRO A 192 -1.40 6.41 -18.70
CA PRO A 192 -1.45 7.64 -19.48
C PRO A 192 -0.16 8.45 -19.34
N HIS A 193 0.14 9.26 -20.39
CA HIS A 193 1.33 10.12 -20.43
C HIS A 193 0.96 11.54 -20.88
N ASN A 194 1.85 12.49 -20.62
CA ASN A 194 1.68 13.85 -21.09
C ASN A 194 1.69 13.91 -22.62
N MET A 195 0.70 14.58 -23.21
CA MET A 195 0.57 14.67 -24.68
C MET A 195 1.79 15.34 -25.31
N GLY A 196 2.30 16.43 -24.73
CA GLY A 196 3.46 17.13 -25.25
C GLY A 196 4.71 16.24 -25.28
N GLU A 197 4.96 15.53 -24.18
CA GLU A 197 6.10 14.60 -24.06
C GLU A 197 5.96 13.39 -24.99
N ALA A 198 4.77 12.84 -25.12
CA ALA A 198 4.53 11.72 -26.03
C ALA A 198 4.72 12.11 -27.50
N ILE A 199 4.34 13.34 -27.88
CA ILE A 199 4.61 13.87 -29.22
C ILE A 199 6.11 14.11 -29.41
N ASP A 200 6.80 14.70 -28.45
CA ASP A 200 8.25 14.92 -28.52
C ASP A 200 9.03 13.60 -28.65
N ALA A 201 8.62 12.57 -27.88
CA ALA A 201 9.21 11.24 -28.00
C ALA A 201 8.95 10.60 -29.38
N ALA A 202 7.74 10.80 -29.96
CA ALA A 202 7.42 10.33 -31.30
C ALA A 202 8.24 11.03 -32.39
N VAL A 203 8.43 12.35 -32.26
CA VAL A 203 9.28 13.13 -33.18
C VAL A 203 10.74 12.69 -33.06
N MET A 204 11.25 12.56 -31.83
CA MET A 204 12.63 12.10 -31.60
C MET A 204 12.88 10.70 -32.20
N TYR A 205 11.94 9.77 -32.03
CA TYR A 205 12.01 8.42 -32.62
C TYR A 205 11.95 8.45 -34.15
N MET A 206 11.17 9.37 -34.74
CA MET A 206 11.06 9.50 -36.19
C MET A 206 12.33 10.08 -36.81
N ASP A 207 13.02 11.00 -36.11
CA ASP A 207 14.29 11.57 -36.54
C ASP A 207 15.44 10.56 -36.42
N ASP A 208 15.46 9.75 -35.35
CA ASP A 208 16.41 8.68 -35.13
C ASP A 208 15.72 7.40 -34.60
N PRO A 209 15.41 6.42 -35.47
CA PRO A 209 14.81 5.14 -35.07
C PRO A 209 15.68 4.31 -34.12
N GLU A 210 16.98 4.58 -34.05
CA GLU A 210 17.92 3.90 -33.13
C GLU A 210 18.11 4.64 -31.79
N VAL A 211 17.38 5.71 -31.56
CA VAL A 211 17.42 6.50 -30.33
C VAL A 211 17.32 5.59 -29.09
N SER A 212 18.22 5.81 -28.12
CA SER A 212 18.26 5.00 -26.90
C SER A 212 17.03 5.25 -26.01
N LEU A 213 16.67 4.26 -25.18
CA LEU A 213 15.60 4.44 -24.19
C LEU A 213 15.92 5.57 -23.21
N ASP A 214 17.19 5.73 -22.83
CA ASP A 214 17.63 6.79 -21.91
C ASP A 214 17.41 8.19 -22.48
N GLU A 215 17.57 8.36 -23.79
CA GLU A 215 17.28 9.64 -24.45
C GLU A 215 15.78 9.90 -24.55
N LEU A 216 14.97 8.89 -24.84
CA LEU A 216 13.51 9.00 -24.81
C LEU A 216 12.99 9.33 -23.41
N MET A 217 13.60 8.74 -22.37
CA MET A 217 13.22 9.02 -20.98
C MET A 217 13.61 10.42 -20.50
N LYS A 218 14.53 11.11 -21.15
CA LYS A 218 14.78 12.54 -20.85
C LYS A 218 13.61 13.41 -21.28
N VAL A 219 12.89 13.02 -22.31
CA VAL A 219 11.73 13.75 -22.85
C VAL A 219 10.43 13.28 -22.18
N MET A 220 10.29 11.98 -21.93
CA MET A 220 9.13 11.35 -21.32
C MET A 220 9.60 10.50 -20.10
N PRO A 221 9.88 11.13 -18.94
CA PRO A 221 10.54 10.48 -17.81
C PRO A 221 9.71 9.40 -17.12
N CYS A 222 8.39 9.59 -17.07
CA CYS A 222 7.46 8.66 -16.43
C CYS A 222 6.03 8.93 -16.92
N PRO A 223 5.05 8.09 -16.59
CA PRO A 223 3.64 8.37 -16.82
C PRO A 223 3.19 9.72 -16.23
N ASP A 224 2.12 10.27 -16.79
CA ASP A 224 1.48 11.50 -16.32
C ASP A 224 -0.01 11.23 -16.11
N PHE A 225 -0.40 11.05 -14.86
CA PHE A 225 -1.76 10.68 -14.51
C PHE A 225 -2.68 11.90 -14.47
N PRO A 226 -3.94 11.79 -14.96
CA PRO A 226 -4.89 12.90 -14.95
C PRO A 226 -5.20 13.42 -13.55
N THR A 227 -5.09 12.57 -12.53
CA THR A 227 -5.30 12.92 -11.11
C THR A 227 -4.07 13.54 -10.44
N GLY A 228 -2.93 13.65 -11.13
CA GLY A 228 -1.69 14.18 -10.57
C GLY A 228 -0.97 13.21 -9.64
N GLY A 229 -0.56 13.68 -8.48
CA GLY A 229 0.19 12.92 -7.48
C GLY A 229 1.68 12.81 -7.77
N TYR A 230 2.33 11.92 -7.05
CA TYR A 230 3.76 11.67 -7.15
C TYR A 230 4.04 10.26 -7.66
N ILE A 231 5.08 10.11 -8.49
CA ILE A 231 5.67 8.82 -8.83
C ILE A 231 7.03 8.74 -8.13
N GLN A 232 7.30 7.63 -7.44
CA GLN A 232 8.62 7.38 -6.87
C GLN A 232 9.59 6.91 -7.97
N GLU A 233 10.75 7.57 -8.03
CA GLU A 233 11.81 7.17 -8.95
C GLU A 233 12.31 5.76 -8.62
N SER A 234 12.34 4.90 -9.63
CA SER A 234 12.80 3.52 -9.49
C SER A 234 13.20 2.94 -10.84
N ASP A 235 14.06 1.94 -10.83
CA ASP A 235 14.43 1.18 -12.04
C ASP A 235 13.22 0.50 -12.71
N GLU A 236 12.13 0.32 -11.98
CA GLU A 236 10.90 -0.28 -12.50
C GLU A 236 10.22 0.58 -13.59
N ILE A 237 10.40 1.91 -13.56
CA ILE A 237 9.92 2.80 -14.63
C ILE A 237 10.66 2.49 -15.93
N ARG A 238 11.97 2.37 -15.85
CA ARG A 238 12.83 1.98 -17.00
C ARG A 238 12.45 0.60 -17.51
N ASN A 239 12.32 -0.37 -16.61
CA ASN A 239 11.92 -1.73 -16.94
C ASN A 239 10.55 -1.77 -17.65
N ALA A 240 9.58 -0.97 -17.16
CA ALA A 240 8.27 -0.84 -17.79
C ALA A 240 8.37 -0.32 -19.24
N TYR A 241 9.20 0.67 -19.50
CA TYR A 241 9.39 1.24 -20.83
C TYR A 241 10.19 0.33 -21.77
N GLU A 242 11.10 -0.46 -21.23
CA GLU A 242 11.90 -1.40 -22.01
C GLU A 242 11.12 -2.66 -22.39
N THR A 243 10.45 -3.27 -21.40
CA THR A 243 9.81 -4.60 -21.55
C THR A 243 8.30 -4.58 -21.70
N GLY A 244 7.68 -3.43 -21.47
CA GLY A 244 6.22 -3.30 -21.38
C GLY A 244 5.63 -3.78 -20.04
N ARG A 245 6.47 -4.13 -19.03
CA ARG A 245 6.02 -4.59 -17.71
C ARG A 245 6.84 -3.96 -16.60
N GLY A 246 6.16 -3.53 -15.53
CA GLY A 246 6.81 -2.94 -14.36
C GLY A 246 5.80 -2.62 -13.27
N LYS A 247 6.32 -2.21 -12.11
CA LYS A 247 5.51 -1.80 -10.96
C LYS A 247 5.90 -0.38 -10.56
N ILE A 248 5.01 0.57 -10.77
CA ILE A 248 5.26 1.98 -10.48
C ILE A 248 4.52 2.34 -9.19
N THR A 249 5.23 2.89 -8.21
CA THR A 249 4.63 3.39 -6.97
C THR A 249 4.09 4.79 -7.20
N VAL A 250 2.78 4.94 -7.02
CA VAL A 250 2.07 6.21 -7.14
C VAL A 250 1.58 6.65 -5.76
N ARG A 251 1.88 7.88 -5.39
CA ARG A 251 1.58 8.46 -4.07
C ARG A 251 0.69 9.68 -4.22
N ALA A 252 -0.28 9.83 -3.32
CA ALA A 252 -1.09 11.02 -3.17
C ALA A 252 -0.21 12.25 -2.88
N LYS A 253 -0.64 13.42 -3.34
CA LYS A 253 -0.06 14.68 -2.89
C LYS A 253 -0.71 15.09 -1.60
N ALA A 254 0.05 15.05 -0.51
CA ALA A 254 -0.37 15.46 0.81
C ALA A 254 0.60 16.49 1.40
N GLU A 255 0.05 17.49 2.07
CA GLU A 255 0.80 18.56 2.73
C GLU A 255 0.35 18.68 4.19
N ILE A 256 1.25 19.03 5.09
CA ILE A 256 0.92 19.23 6.50
C ILE A 256 0.74 20.74 6.75
N GLU A 257 -0.47 21.12 7.12
CA GLU A 257 -0.83 22.49 7.48
C GLU A 257 -0.93 22.66 9.01
N GLU A 258 -0.34 23.70 9.57
CA GLU A 258 -0.50 24.04 10.98
C GLU A 258 -1.64 25.02 11.19
N GLN A 259 -2.54 24.70 12.12
CA GLN A 259 -3.61 25.60 12.53
C GLN A 259 -3.19 26.54 13.67
N LYS A 260 -3.84 27.69 13.79
CA LYS A 260 -3.60 28.67 14.86
C LYS A 260 -3.76 28.12 16.28
N ASN A 261 -4.52 27.04 16.45
CA ASN A 261 -4.73 26.34 17.72
C ASN A 261 -3.63 25.30 18.05
N GLY A 262 -2.63 25.16 17.18
CA GLY A 262 -1.54 24.19 17.32
C GLY A 262 -1.88 22.76 16.90
N LYS A 263 -3.07 22.50 16.34
CA LYS A 263 -3.39 21.24 15.66
C LYS A 263 -2.76 21.23 14.27
N LYS A 264 -2.42 20.05 13.77
CA LYS A 264 -1.92 19.85 12.42
C LYS A 264 -2.99 19.16 11.56
N LEU A 265 -3.02 19.52 10.29
CA LEU A 265 -3.88 18.89 9.30
C LEU A 265 -3.01 18.23 8.24
N ILE A 266 -3.27 16.97 7.94
CA ILE A 266 -2.77 16.33 6.73
C ILE A 266 -3.81 16.58 5.64
N VAL A 267 -3.44 17.39 4.65
CA VAL A 267 -4.32 17.83 3.56
C VAL A 267 -3.91 17.13 2.29
N VAL A 268 -4.79 16.28 1.76
CA VAL A 268 -4.60 15.58 0.50
C VAL A 268 -5.28 16.35 -0.61
N THR A 269 -4.51 16.79 -1.60
CA THR A 269 -4.99 17.59 -2.74
C THR A 269 -5.03 16.84 -4.06
N GLU A 270 -4.28 15.72 -4.17
CA GLU A 270 -4.27 14.85 -5.35
C GLU A 270 -4.25 13.39 -4.90
N MET A 271 -5.08 12.55 -5.52
CA MET A 271 -5.17 11.11 -5.23
C MET A 271 -4.41 10.30 -6.27
N PRO A 272 -3.90 9.12 -5.92
CA PRO A 272 -3.34 8.22 -6.91
C PRO A 272 -4.39 7.84 -7.96
N TYR A 273 -3.92 7.61 -9.19
CA TYR A 273 -4.78 7.26 -10.31
C TYR A 273 -5.62 6.01 -10.04
N GLN A 274 -6.90 6.03 -10.43
CA GLN A 274 -7.89 4.96 -10.22
C GLN A 274 -8.28 4.70 -8.75
N VAL A 275 -7.87 5.53 -7.80
CA VAL A 275 -8.33 5.46 -6.41
C VAL A 275 -9.62 6.25 -6.24
N ASN A 276 -10.61 5.63 -5.62
CA ASN A 276 -11.86 6.27 -5.20
C ASN A 276 -11.63 7.07 -3.91
N LYS A 277 -11.83 8.39 -3.96
CA LYS A 277 -11.54 9.29 -2.82
C LYS A 277 -12.39 8.97 -1.59
N ALA A 278 -13.70 8.83 -1.76
CA ALA A 278 -14.61 8.58 -0.64
C ALA A 278 -14.29 7.26 0.06
N LYS A 279 -14.07 6.19 -0.71
CA LYS A 279 -13.68 4.89 -0.19
C LYS A 279 -12.31 4.94 0.50
N ALA A 280 -11.32 5.62 -0.07
CA ALA A 280 -10.01 5.76 0.54
C ALA A 280 -10.08 6.44 1.92
N LEU A 281 -10.93 7.47 2.09
CA LEU A 281 -11.15 8.13 3.38
C LEU A 281 -11.86 7.21 4.38
N GLU A 282 -12.84 6.42 3.94
CA GLU A 282 -13.52 5.41 4.76
C GLU A 282 -12.53 4.32 5.21
N ASP A 283 -11.72 3.81 4.29
CA ASP A 283 -10.69 2.80 4.59
C ASP A 283 -9.64 3.34 5.58
N ILE A 284 -9.25 4.61 5.48
CA ILE A 284 -8.36 5.26 6.46
C ILE A 284 -9.00 5.29 7.85
N LEU A 285 -10.30 5.57 7.95
CA LEU A 285 -11.03 5.54 9.22
C LEU A 285 -10.98 4.12 9.82
N HIS A 286 -11.31 3.10 9.04
CA HIS A 286 -11.25 1.70 9.49
C HIS A 286 -9.84 1.28 9.93
N ILE A 287 -8.82 1.60 9.15
CA ILE A 287 -7.42 1.31 9.50
C ILE A 287 -7.03 2.01 10.81
N SER A 288 -7.51 3.24 11.03
CA SER A 288 -7.24 3.98 12.27
C SER A 288 -7.87 3.31 13.50
N GLU A 289 -9.02 2.65 13.33
CA GLU A 289 -9.68 1.88 14.38
C GLU A 289 -9.01 0.52 14.64
N GLU A 290 -8.56 -0.15 13.59
CA GLU A 290 -7.85 -1.45 13.70
C GLU A 290 -6.44 -1.29 14.26
N LYS A 291 -5.69 -0.30 13.79
CA LYS A 291 -4.28 -0.06 14.14
C LYS A 291 -4.15 1.15 15.07
N LYS A 292 -4.92 1.16 16.16
CA LYS A 292 -5.00 2.28 17.11
C LYS A 292 -3.64 2.79 17.59
N ALA A 293 -2.66 1.92 17.77
CA ALA A 293 -1.32 2.32 18.21
C ALA A 293 -0.65 3.29 17.23
N LEU A 294 -0.75 3.02 15.92
CA LEU A 294 -0.12 3.82 14.87
C LEU A 294 -0.88 5.12 14.58
N PHE A 295 -2.21 5.10 14.75
CA PHE A 295 -3.11 6.17 14.33
C PHE A 295 -3.87 6.85 15.49
N ALA A 296 -3.45 6.63 16.75
CA ALA A 296 -4.07 7.25 17.93
C ALA A 296 -4.09 8.79 17.87
N GLY A 297 -3.19 9.38 17.08
CA GLY A 297 -3.11 10.81 16.82
C GLY A 297 -4.15 11.34 15.83
N ILE A 298 -4.88 10.52 15.09
CA ILE A 298 -5.95 10.99 14.20
C ILE A 298 -7.13 11.44 15.03
N GLY A 299 -7.66 12.63 14.74
CA GLY A 299 -8.84 13.20 15.39
C GLY A 299 -10.09 13.03 14.53
N GLU A 300 -10.13 13.68 13.38
CA GLU A 300 -11.28 13.71 12.48
C GLU A 300 -10.82 13.56 11.03
N ILE A 301 -11.62 12.90 10.21
CA ILE A 301 -11.39 12.77 8.77
C ILE A 301 -12.61 13.39 8.09
N ARG A 302 -12.38 14.36 7.19
CA ARG A 302 -13.45 15.05 6.47
C ARG A 302 -13.04 15.42 5.06
N ASP A 303 -14.02 15.53 4.20
CA ASP A 303 -13.86 16.04 2.84
C ASP A 303 -14.28 17.50 2.77
N GLU A 304 -13.34 18.37 2.41
CA GLU A 304 -13.51 19.80 2.22
C GLU A 304 -13.42 20.19 0.73
N SER A 305 -13.51 19.22 -0.18
CA SER A 305 -13.44 19.46 -1.62
C SER A 305 -14.55 20.38 -2.08
N ASP A 306 -14.19 21.34 -2.91
CA ASP A 306 -15.12 22.31 -3.49
C ASP A 306 -14.81 22.59 -4.97
N ARG A 307 -15.35 23.69 -5.51
CA ARG A 307 -15.14 24.11 -6.90
C ARG A 307 -13.69 24.52 -7.19
N MET A 308 -12.90 24.80 -6.16
CA MET A 308 -11.49 25.20 -6.28
C MET A 308 -10.57 23.98 -6.40
N GLY A 309 -11.06 22.78 -6.05
CA GLY A 309 -10.32 21.54 -6.17
C GLY A 309 -10.59 20.55 -5.06
N MET A 310 -9.85 19.45 -5.13
CA MET A 310 -9.92 18.39 -4.12
C MET A 310 -9.16 18.82 -2.85
N ARG A 311 -9.80 18.60 -1.69
CA ARG A 311 -9.22 18.84 -0.38
C ARG A 311 -9.77 17.83 0.64
N ALA A 312 -9.10 16.71 0.78
CA ALA A 312 -9.42 15.74 1.84
C ALA A 312 -8.53 16.03 3.05
N VAL A 313 -9.11 16.13 4.23
CA VAL A 313 -8.44 16.61 5.45
C VAL A 313 -8.49 15.54 6.52
N ILE A 314 -7.31 15.20 7.07
CA ILE A 314 -7.15 14.33 8.23
C ILE A 314 -6.58 15.20 9.36
N GLU A 315 -7.41 15.47 10.37
CA GLU A 315 -7.01 16.26 11.53
C GLU A 315 -6.15 15.42 12.47
N VAL A 316 -4.99 15.97 12.85
CA VAL A 316 -4.04 15.34 13.77
C VAL A 316 -4.08 16.05 15.11
N LYS A 317 -4.15 15.29 16.21
CA LYS A 317 -4.13 15.82 17.58
C LYS A 317 -2.82 16.56 17.85
N LYS A 318 -2.85 17.55 18.77
CA LYS A 318 -1.76 18.46 19.05
C LYS A 318 -0.43 17.80 19.45
N ASP A 319 -0.54 16.67 20.17
CA ASP A 319 0.63 15.97 20.74
C ASP A 319 1.13 14.82 19.84
N ALA A 320 0.54 14.67 18.64
CA ALA A 320 0.89 13.60 17.72
C ALA A 320 1.80 14.08 16.59
N ASP A 321 2.66 13.18 16.13
CA ASP A 321 3.57 13.41 15.01
C ASP A 321 2.84 13.21 13.67
N ALA A 322 2.49 14.33 13.02
CA ALA A 322 1.76 14.29 11.75
C ALA A 322 2.59 13.71 10.60
N GLU A 323 3.92 13.90 10.61
CA GLU A 323 4.80 13.34 9.58
C GLU A 323 4.84 11.82 9.66
N LYS A 324 4.98 11.29 10.87
CA LYS A 324 4.98 9.85 11.13
C LYS A 324 3.62 9.22 10.77
N ILE A 325 2.51 9.88 11.11
CA ILE A 325 1.16 9.44 10.73
C ILE A 325 1.00 9.44 9.21
N LEU A 326 1.44 10.47 8.51
CA LEU A 326 1.37 10.53 7.04
C LEU A 326 2.14 9.37 6.40
N GLN A 327 3.31 9.03 6.91
CA GLN A 327 4.09 7.91 6.43
C GLN A 327 3.39 6.56 6.68
N TYR A 328 2.72 6.40 7.82
CA TYR A 328 1.90 5.21 8.08
C TYR A 328 0.68 5.15 7.15
N LEU A 329 0.06 6.29 6.83
CA LEU A 329 -1.01 6.37 5.85
C LEU A 329 -0.54 5.93 4.46
N TYR A 330 0.64 6.35 4.01
CA TYR A 330 1.22 5.87 2.76
C TYR A 330 1.46 4.35 2.76
N LYS A 331 1.83 3.78 3.91
CA LYS A 331 2.11 2.35 4.03
C LYS A 331 0.85 1.47 4.11
N TYR A 332 -0.21 1.96 4.73
CA TYR A 332 -1.36 1.13 5.09
C TYR A 332 -2.66 1.51 4.40
N SER A 333 -2.70 2.59 3.63
CA SER A 333 -3.89 3.04 2.91
C SER A 333 -3.63 3.26 1.42
N ASP A 334 -4.70 3.53 0.67
CA ASP A 334 -4.65 3.81 -0.76
C ASP A 334 -4.09 5.21 -1.10
N LEU A 335 -3.54 5.95 -0.11
CA LEU A 335 -2.75 7.16 -0.39
C LEU A 335 -1.42 6.84 -1.09
N GLN A 336 -0.98 5.60 -1.08
CA GLN A 336 0.09 5.08 -1.93
C GLN A 336 -0.31 3.73 -2.49
N VAL A 337 -0.30 3.62 -3.81
CA VAL A 337 -0.65 2.39 -4.52
C VAL A 337 0.43 1.99 -5.51
N THR A 338 0.49 0.71 -5.84
CA THR A 338 1.35 0.21 -6.91
C THR A 338 0.55 0.08 -8.18
N PHE A 339 0.91 0.87 -9.20
CA PHE A 339 0.37 0.73 -10.54
C PHE A 339 1.15 -0.34 -11.30
N GLY A 340 0.50 -1.48 -11.56
CA GLY A 340 1.10 -2.57 -12.35
C GLY A 340 1.03 -2.26 -13.84
N VAL A 341 2.16 -1.88 -14.43
CA VAL A 341 2.25 -1.63 -15.88
C VAL A 341 2.25 -2.95 -16.62
N ASN A 342 1.39 -3.07 -17.62
CA ASN A 342 1.33 -4.20 -18.55
C ASN A 342 0.87 -3.69 -19.93
N MET A 343 1.83 -3.31 -20.78
CA MET A 343 1.57 -2.67 -22.07
C MET A 343 1.27 -3.69 -23.15
N VAL A 344 0.10 -4.31 -23.07
CA VAL A 344 -0.40 -5.26 -24.07
C VAL A 344 -1.36 -4.56 -25.01
N ALA A 345 -1.07 -4.63 -26.31
CA ALA A 345 -1.93 -4.11 -27.36
C ALA A 345 -1.98 -5.07 -28.56
N ILE A 346 -2.97 -4.90 -29.44
CA ILE A 346 -3.03 -5.65 -30.69
C ILE A 346 -2.14 -4.95 -31.71
N ALA A 347 -1.04 -5.60 -32.08
CA ALA A 347 -0.09 -5.16 -33.08
C ALA A 347 0.08 -6.23 -34.15
N ASP A 348 0.06 -5.85 -35.44
CA ASP A 348 0.15 -6.77 -36.59
C ASP A 348 -0.82 -7.98 -36.49
N GLY A 349 -2.06 -7.72 -35.99
CA GLY A 349 -3.11 -8.73 -35.87
C GLY A 349 -2.93 -9.72 -34.71
N LYS A 350 -2.05 -9.46 -33.75
CA LYS A 350 -1.80 -10.34 -32.58
C LYS A 350 -1.63 -9.52 -31.29
N PRO A 351 -2.07 -10.04 -30.14
CA PRO A 351 -1.76 -9.40 -28.85
C PRO A 351 -0.27 -9.53 -28.55
N GLN A 352 0.38 -8.41 -28.24
CA GLN A 352 1.81 -8.36 -27.93
C GLN A 352 2.03 -7.46 -26.71
N THR A 353 3.03 -7.82 -25.87
CA THR A 353 3.55 -6.94 -24.82
C THR A 353 4.66 -6.11 -25.47
N LEU A 354 4.59 -4.79 -25.38
CA LEU A 354 5.42 -3.87 -26.18
C LEU A 354 6.05 -2.83 -25.28
N GLY A 355 7.34 -2.58 -25.49
CA GLY A 355 8.06 -1.47 -24.89
C GLY A 355 7.73 -0.13 -25.55
N LEU A 356 8.20 0.96 -24.96
CA LEU A 356 7.96 2.32 -25.45
C LEU A 356 8.41 2.52 -26.92
N ARG A 357 9.64 2.07 -27.24
CA ARG A 357 10.18 2.20 -28.61
C ARG A 357 9.31 1.46 -29.64
N GLU A 358 8.82 0.28 -29.29
CA GLU A 358 7.96 -0.51 -30.17
C GLU A 358 6.60 0.16 -30.40
N ILE A 359 6.01 0.73 -29.34
CA ILE A 359 4.75 1.49 -29.46
C ILE A 359 4.95 2.70 -30.40
N LEU A 360 6.02 3.46 -30.21
CA LEU A 360 6.35 4.58 -31.08
C LEU A 360 6.58 4.14 -32.54
N ARG A 361 7.30 3.03 -32.75
CA ARG A 361 7.52 2.45 -34.10
C ARG A 361 6.22 2.15 -34.80
N HIS A 362 5.29 1.46 -34.15
CA HIS A 362 4.00 1.12 -34.74
C HIS A 362 3.13 2.35 -35.01
N TYR A 363 3.14 3.31 -34.10
CA TYR A 363 2.42 4.57 -34.27
C TYR A 363 2.95 5.38 -35.47
N ILE A 364 4.29 5.56 -35.57
CA ILE A 364 4.88 6.29 -36.71
C ILE A 364 4.60 5.59 -38.02
N ARG A 365 4.75 4.26 -38.09
CA ARG A 365 4.38 3.49 -39.29
C ARG A 365 2.91 3.68 -39.67
N HIS A 366 2.02 3.74 -38.69
CA HIS A 366 0.61 4.05 -38.97
C HIS A 366 0.46 5.46 -39.55
N GLN A 367 1.12 6.48 -38.98
CA GLN A 367 1.07 7.84 -39.51
C GLN A 367 1.66 7.95 -40.93
N GLU A 368 2.76 7.27 -41.22
CA GLU A 368 3.32 7.19 -42.57
C GLU A 368 2.30 6.64 -43.56
N ASN A 369 1.57 5.59 -43.21
CA ASN A 369 0.52 5.02 -44.03
C ASN A 369 -0.67 5.99 -44.22
N VAL A 370 -1.14 6.61 -43.12
CA VAL A 370 -2.27 7.57 -43.17
C VAL A 370 -1.95 8.76 -44.06
N VAL A 371 -0.79 9.39 -43.89
CA VAL A 371 -0.39 10.57 -44.65
C VAL A 371 -0.12 10.20 -46.13
N THR A 372 0.46 9.02 -46.37
CA THR A 372 0.66 8.52 -47.75
C THR A 372 -0.69 8.32 -48.47
N ARG A 373 -1.65 7.66 -47.85
CA ARG A 373 -2.97 7.42 -48.42
C ARG A 373 -3.75 8.72 -48.64
N ARG A 374 -3.74 9.60 -47.60
CA ARG A 374 -4.33 10.93 -47.70
C ARG A 374 -3.73 11.74 -48.90
N THR A 375 -2.41 11.76 -48.99
CA THR A 375 -1.71 12.51 -50.02
C THR A 375 -2.00 11.95 -51.40
N LYS A 376 -2.11 10.62 -51.56
CA LYS A 376 -2.57 9.99 -52.80
C LYS A 376 -3.99 10.41 -53.18
N PHE A 377 -4.93 10.36 -52.22
CA PHE A 377 -6.30 10.78 -52.41
C PHE A 377 -6.38 12.25 -52.84
N ASP A 378 -5.66 13.13 -52.16
CA ASP A 378 -5.61 14.57 -52.46
C ASP A 378 -4.92 14.82 -53.82
N LEU A 379 -3.89 14.04 -54.19
CA LEU A 379 -3.23 14.09 -55.50
C LEU A 379 -4.21 13.69 -56.61
N ASP A 380 -4.91 12.56 -56.48
CA ASP A 380 -5.87 12.09 -57.44
C ASP A 380 -7.03 13.11 -57.66
N ALA A 381 -7.47 13.74 -56.58
CA ALA A 381 -8.47 14.80 -56.67
C ALA A 381 -7.93 16.06 -57.36
N ALA A 382 -6.69 16.45 -57.05
CA ALA A 382 -6.02 17.59 -57.67
C ALA A 382 -5.74 17.35 -59.16
N GLU A 383 -5.27 16.16 -59.57
CA GLU A 383 -5.05 15.80 -60.97
C GLU A 383 -6.37 15.78 -61.76
N ARG A 384 -7.46 15.22 -61.18
CA ARG A 384 -8.79 15.33 -61.82
C ARG A 384 -9.24 16.78 -62.00
N ARG A 385 -8.96 17.63 -60.99
CA ARG A 385 -9.33 19.06 -61.06
C ARG A 385 -8.49 19.81 -62.08
N GLU A 386 -7.16 19.56 -62.13
CA GLU A 386 -6.22 20.13 -63.13
C GLU A 386 -6.71 19.79 -64.54
N HIS A 387 -7.00 18.50 -64.77
CA HIS A 387 -7.52 18.03 -66.03
C HIS A 387 -8.80 18.77 -66.50
N ILE A 388 -9.75 19.04 -65.63
CA ILE A 388 -10.95 19.82 -65.91
C ILE A 388 -10.56 21.28 -66.22
N LEU A 389 -9.68 21.88 -65.43
CA LEU A 389 -9.24 23.27 -65.63
C LEU A 389 -8.50 23.46 -66.95
N GLU A 390 -7.68 22.49 -67.39
CA GLU A 390 -7.07 22.51 -68.70
C GLU A 390 -8.11 22.61 -69.82
N GLY A 391 -9.16 21.79 -69.79
CA GLY A 391 -10.26 21.83 -70.72
C GLY A 391 -10.99 23.18 -70.70
N LEU A 392 -11.20 23.71 -69.48
CA LEU A 392 -11.85 25.06 -69.35
C LEU A 392 -10.97 26.17 -69.86
N MET A 393 -9.65 26.10 -69.75
CA MET A 393 -8.72 27.07 -70.31
C MET A 393 -8.71 27.05 -71.84
N VAL A 394 -8.76 25.85 -72.46
CA VAL A 394 -8.90 25.70 -73.90
C VAL A 394 -10.22 26.32 -74.38
N ALA A 395 -11.30 26.08 -73.63
CA ALA A 395 -12.62 26.66 -73.99
C ALA A 395 -12.63 28.17 -73.90
N ILE A 396 -12.03 28.75 -72.84
CA ILE A 396 -11.96 30.21 -72.65
C ILE A 396 -11.08 30.86 -73.71
N ALA A 397 -9.95 30.23 -74.05
CA ALA A 397 -9.09 30.74 -75.14
C ALA A 397 -9.77 30.79 -76.45
N ASN A 398 -10.82 29.94 -76.76
CA ASN A 398 -11.53 29.81 -78.02
C ASN A 398 -13.03 30.03 -77.80
N ILE A 399 -13.42 30.95 -76.98
CA ILE A 399 -14.80 31.09 -76.46
C ILE A 399 -15.83 31.31 -77.57
N ASP A 400 -15.53 32.13 -78.50
CA ASP A 400 -16.47 32.44 -79.62
C ASP A 400 -16.76 31.18 -80.43
N GLU A 401 -15.75 30.34 -80.71
CA GLU A 401 -15.87 29.12 -81.43
C GLU A 401 -16.64 28.07 -80.67
N VAL A 402 -16.38 27.93 -79.38
CA VAL A 402 -17.10 27.04 -78.40
C VAL A 402 -18.56 27.39 -78.36
N ILE A 403 -18.92 28.70 -78.26
CA ILE A 403 -20.32 29.15 -78.28
C ILE A 403 -20.98 28.85 -79.60
N ALA A 404 -20.33 29.13 -80.74
CA ALA A 404 -20.86 28.85 -82.04
C ALA A 404 -21.16 27.36 -82.23
N LEU A 405 -20.25 26.47 -81.81
CA LEU A 405 -20.40 25.02 -81.91
C LEU A 405 -21.53 24.51 -80.99
N ILE A 406 -21.67 25.00 -79.80
CA ILE A 406 -22.76 24.61 -78.88
C ILE A 406 -24.10 25.05 -79.38
N ARG A 407 -24.20 26.28 -79.99
CA ARG A 407 -25.47 26.77 -80.64
C ARG A 407 -25.83 26.03 -81.86
N ALA A 408 -24.89 25.52 -82.64
CA ALA A 408 -25.15 24.77 -83.90
C ALA A 408 -25.60 23.33 -83.65
N ALA A 409 -25.28 22.76 -82.46
CA ALA A 409 -25.61 21.39 -82.09
C ALA A 409 -27.12 21.23 -81.79
N LYS A 410 -27.72 20.11 -82.23
CA LYS A 410 -29.12 19.79 -81.99
C LYS A 410 -29.40 19.14 -80.64
N SER A 411 -28.39 18.68 -79.97
CA SER A 411 -28.51 18.03 -78.67
C SER A 411 -27.22 18.25 -77.82
N PRO A 412 -27.31 18.18 -76.47
CA PRO A 412 -26.14 18.25 -75.63
C PRO A 412 -25.08 17.18 -75.95
N LYS A 413 -25.48 15.99 -76.38
CA LYS A 413 -24.60 14.92 -76.79
C LYS A 413 -23.82 15.30 -78.08
N GLU A 414 -24.47 15.86 -79.04
CA GLU A 414 -23.87 16.34 -80.33
C GLU A 414 -22.87 17.49 -80.01
N ALA A 415 -23.25 18.42 -79.12
CA ALA A 415 -22.38 19.50 -78.71
C ALA A 415 -21.10 18.94 -78.02
N LYS A 416 -21.25 17.96 -77.16
CA LYS A 416 -20.14 17.27 -76.43
C LYS A 416 -19.21 16.60 -77.44
N GLU A 417 -19.70 15.77 -78.32
CA GLU A 417 -18.91 15.09 -79.34
C GLU A 417 -18.21 16.11 -80.29
N GLY A 418 -18.84 17.21 -80.62
CA GLY A 418 -18.26 18.28 -81.38
C GLY A 418 -17.11 19.00 -80.73
N LEU A 419 -17.27 19.31 -79.43
CA LEU A 419 -16.19 19.89 -78.59
C LEU A 419 -15.02 18.96 -78.51
N MET A 420 -15.27 17.66 -78.23
CA MET A 420 -14.25 16.65 -78.13
C MET A 420 -13.41 16.54 -79.40
N LYS A 421 -14.08 16.47 -80.54
CA LYS A 421 -13.42 16.32 -81.83
C LYS A 421 -12.67 17.58 -82.28
N ARG A 422 -13.20 18.75 -81.96
CA ARG A 422 -12.66 20.03 -82.48
C ARG A 422 -11.46 20.50 -81.70
N PHE A 423 -11.47 20.30 -80.33
CA PHE A 423 -10.47 20.78 -79.41
C PHE A 423 -9.63 19.65 -78.76
N GLU A 424 -9.78 18.40 -79.22
CA GLU A 424 -9.13 17.21 -78.71
C GLU A 424 -9.39 17.02 -77.21
N LEU A 425 -10.58 17.36 -76.72
CA LEU A 425 -10.95 17.28 -75.29
C LEU A 425 -11.44 15.90 -74.95
N THR A 426 -11.24 15.52 -73.69
CA THR A 426 -11.82 14.31 -73.07
C THR A 426 -13.32 14.50 -72.85
N ASP A 427 -14.01 13.38 -72.59
CA ASP A 427 -15.41 13.36 -72.23
C ASP A 427 -15.74 14.24 -71.04
N ILE A 428 -14.89 14.15 -69.99
CA ILE A 428 -15.02 14.89 -68.74
C ILE A 428 -14.81 16.40 -68.98
N GLN A 429 -13.81 16.77 -69.74
CA GLN A 429 -13.53 18.17 -70.09
C GLN A 429 -14.67 18.80 -70.96
N ALA A 430 -15.14 18.08 -71.94
CA ALA A 430 -16.25 18.58 -72.78
C ALA A 430 -17.55 18.71 -71.96
N GLN A 431 -17.83 17.81 -71.06
CA GLN A 431 -18.94 17.90 -70.10
C GLN A 431 -18.84 19.13 -69.23
N ALA A 432 -17.62 19.33 -68.56
CA ALA A 432 -17.37 20.49 -67.70
C ALA A 432 -17.55 21.83 -68.45
N ILE A 433 -17.26 21.91 -69.77
CA ILE A 433 -17.50 23.07 -70.60
C ILE A 433 -18.99 23.29 -70.78
N LEU A 434 -19.77 22.26 -71.07
CA LEU A 434 -21.21 22.33 -71.22
C LEU A 434 -21.96 22.76 -69.98
N ASP A 435 -21.41 22.36 -68.77
CA ASP A 435 -21.93 22.72 -67.48
C ASP A 435 -21.52 24.14 -67.00
N LEU A 436 -20.70 24.85 -67.78
CA LEU A 436 -20.27 26.22 -67.51
C LEU A 436 -21.47 27.20 -67.55
N ARG A 437 -21.69 27.92 -66.49
CA ARG A 437 -22.64 29.00 -66.40
C ARG A 437 -22.11 30.21 -67.19
N LEU A 438 -23.02 30.86 -67.98
CA LEU A 438 -22.65 32.04 -68.80
C LEU A 438 -21.99 33.18 -67.98
N GLN A 439 -22.28 33.28 -66.67
CA GLN A 439 -21.66 34.21 -65.76
C GLN A 439 -20.13 33.99 -65.60
N ARG A 440 -19.63 32.78 -65.79
CA ARG A 440 -18.22 32.40 -65.69
C ARG A 440 -17.40 32.72 -66.94
N LEU A 441 -17.96 33.35 -67.91
CA LEU A 441 -17.29 33.76 -69.15
C LEU A 441 -16.72 35.19 -69.13
N THR A 442 -16.80 35.85 -67.98
CA THR A 442 -16.24 37.21 -67.75
C THR A 442 -14.73 37.18 -67.62
N ASN A 443 -14.05 38.30 -67.95
CA ASN A 443 -12.58 38.41 -67.77
C ASN A 443 -12.11 38.17 -66.30
N LEU A 444 -12.94 38.52 -65.31
CA LEU A 444 -12.64 38.29 -63.93
C LEU A 444 -12.60 36.79 -63.56
N GLU A 445 -13.57 36.02 -64.08
CA GLU A 445 -13.64 34.56 -63.87
C GLU A 445 -12.52 33.84 -64.68
N ARG A 446 -12.08 34.34 -65.78
CA ARG A 446 -10.92 33.80 -66.57
C ARG A 446 -9.65 33.90 -65.67
N LEU A 447 -9.39 35.03 -65.00
CA LEU A 447 -8.26 35.21 -64.11
C LEU A 447 -8.38 34.32 -62.92
N ALA A 448 -9.60 34.07 -62.39
CA ALA A 448 -9.84 33.16 -61.30
C ALA A 448 -9.52 31.70 -61.68
N ILE A 449 -9.92 31.23 -62.84
CA ILE A 449 -9.61 29.88 -63.39
C ILE A 449 -8.10 29.73 -63.61
N GLU A 450 -7.41 30.73 -64.16
CA GLU A 450 -5.95 30.70 -64.34
C GLU A 450 -5.20 30.67 -62.98
N LYS A 451 -5.70 31.36 -61.97
CA LYS A 451 -5.15 31.31 -60.62
C LYS A 451 -5.35 29.97 -59.99
N GLU A 452 -6.57 29.42 -60.06
CA GLU A 452 -6.88 28.07 -59.55
C GLU A 452 -6.00 27.02 -60.22
N TYR A 453 -5.82 27.06 -61.56
CA TYR A 453 -4.95 26.13 -62.30
C TYR A 453 -3.50 26.15 -61.74
N ARG A 454 -2.96 27.35 -61.54
CA ARG A 454 -1.59 27.50 -60.96
C ARG A 454 -1.51 26.98 -59.53
N GLU A 455 -2.53 27.22 -58.72
CA GLU A 455 -2.59 26.71 -57.33
C GLU A 455 -2.67 25.18 -57.30
N VAL A 456 -3.55 24.57 -58.12
CA VAL A 456 -3.68 23.11 -58.25
C VAL A 456 -2.40 22.48 -58.76
N GLY A 457 -1.75 23.08 -59.81
CA GLY A 457 -0.46 22.57 -60.29
C GLY A 457 0.67 22.66 -59.23
N ARG A 458 0.65 23.68 -58.36
CA ARG A 458 1.57 23.73 -57.20
C ARG A 458 1.29 22.62 -56.19
N LEU A 459 0.03 22.36 -55.86
CA LEU A 459 -0.37 21.30 -54.96
C LEU A 459 0.04 19.92 -55.50
N ILE A 460 -0.16 19.66 -56.79
CA ILE A 460 0.25 18.42 -57.45
C ILE A 460 1.76 18.18 -57.29
N LYS A 461 2.57 19.23 -57.54
CA LYS A 461 4.02 19.14 -57.32
C LYS A 461 4.37 18.88 -55.89
N GLU A 462 3.70 19.50 -54.94
CA GLU A 462 3.90 19.29 -53.51
C GLU A 462 3.54 17.85 -53.15
N TYR A 463 2.38 17.34 -53.52
CA TYR A 463 1.92 15.97 -53.25
C TYR A 463 2.84 14.91 -53.86
N LYS A 464 3.24 15.09 -55.14
CA LYS A 464 4.24 14.24 -55.78
C LYS A 464 5.58 14.27 -55.04
N GLY A 465 5.98 15.44 -54.55
CA GLY A 465 7.19 15.60 -53.76
C GLY A 465 7.14 14.87 -52.41
N ILE A 466 5.99 14.91 -51.76
CA ILE A 466 5.78 14.19 -50.48
C ILE A 466 5.81 12.67 -50.74
N LEU A 467 5.13 12.18 -51.76
CA LEU A 467 5.04 10.75 -52.07
C LEU A 467 6.38 10.15 -52.56
N SER A 468 7.28 10.98 -53.11
CA SER A 468 8.58 10.52 -53.62
C SER A 468 9.72 10.59 -52.62
N SER A 469 9.53 11.14 -51.43
CA SER A 469 10.58 11.33 -50.42
C SER A 469 10.05 11.02 -49.02
N GLU A 470 10.68 10.01 -48.37
CA GLU A 470 10.39 9.69 -46.95
C GLU A 470 10.67 10.88 -46.05
N GLU A 471 11.72 11.62 -46.28
CA GLU A 471 12.08 12.81 -45.51
C GLU A 471 10.95 13.85 -45.53
N LYS A 472 10.41 14.14 -46.73
CA LYS A 472 9.28 15.08 -46.85
C LYS A 472 8.01 14.55 -46.24
N LEU A 473 7.74 13.25 -46.33
CA LEU A 473 6.61 12.60 -45.69
C LEU A 473 6.71 12.76 -44.16
N ARG A 474 7.86 12.43 -43.57
CA ARG A 474 8.16 12.59 -42.13
C ARG A 474 8.07 14.06 -41.70
N ALA A 475 8.56 14.99 -42.50
CA ALA A 475 8.45 16.42 -42.19
C ALA A 475 7.00 16.91 -42.12
N VAL A 476 6.09 16.34 -42.96
CA VAL A 476 4.65 16.63 -42.83
C VAL A 476 4.07 16.08 -41.53
N ILE A 477 4.38 14.83 -41.20
CA ILE A 477 3.93 14.20 -39.95
C ILE A 477 4.40 14.98 -38.76
N CYS A 478 5.70 15.32 -38.68
CA CYS A 478 6.31 16.10 -37.62
C CYS A 478 5.60 17.46 -37.44
N ARG A 479 5.44 18.21 -38.52
CA ARG A 479 4.76 19.51 -38.50
C ARG A 479 3.33 19.40 -37.95
N GLU A 480 2.60 18.38 -38.33
CA GLU A 480 1.22 18.15 -37.88
C GLU A 480 1.16 17.77 -36.41
N MET A 481 2.03 16.89 -35.94
CA MET A 481 2.12 16.52 -34.52
C MET A 481 2.51 17.70 -33.65
N LEU A 482 3.50 18.51 -34.09
CA LEU A 482 3.92 19.71 -33.35
C LEU A 482 2.79 20.76 -33.28
N ALA A 483 1.99 20.92 -34.33
CA ALA A 483 0.82 21.81 -34.31
C ALA A 483 -0.26 21.33 -33.31
N ILE A 484 -0.43 20.02 -33.15
CA ILE A 484 -1.32 19.44 -32.12
C ILE A 484 -0.74 19.69 -30.73
N LYS A 485 0.56 19.48 -30.54
CA LYS A 485 1.25 19.79 -29.30
C LYS A 485 1.05 21.26 -28.90
N GLU A 486 1.30 22.19 -29.81
CA GLU A 486 1.13 23.63 -29.54
C GLU A 486 -0.32 23.97 -29.12
N LYS A 487 -1.30 23.31 -29.69
CA LYS A 487 -2.72 23.59 -29.44
C LYS A 487 -3.27 22.95 -28.19
N TYR A 488 -2.82 21.75 -27.82
CA TYR A 488 -3.47 20.93 -26.80
C TYR A 488 -2.58 20.50 -25.65
N ALA A 489 -1.24 20.65 -25.73
CA ALA A 489 -0.37 20.23 -24.64
C ALA A 489 -0.63 21.05 -23.37
N VAL A 490 -0.68 20.35 -22.27
CA VAL A 490 -0.81 20.93 -20.92
C VAL A 490 0.43 20.60 -20.10
N PRO A 491 0.76 21.42 -19.08
CA PRO A 491 1.85 21.06 -18.17
C PRO A 491 1.63 19.72 -17.51
N ARG A 492 2.73 19.02 -17.21
CA ARG A 492 2.72 17.76 -16.47
C ARG A 492 2.02 17.93 -15.11
N ARG A 493 1.14 16.99 -14.77
CA ARG A 493 0.41 16.96 -13.49
C ARG A 493 1.15 16.11 -12.46
N THR A 494 1.57 14.89 -12.83
CA THR A 494 2.28 13.97 -11.95
C THR A 494 3.75 14.34 -11.83
N ARG A 495 4.29 14.41 -10.62
CA ARG A 495 5.68 14.77 -10.36
C ARG A 495 6.49 13.53 -9.99
N LEU A 496 7.73 13.48 -10.50
CA LEU A 496 8.70 12.46 -10.10
C LEU A 496 9.39 12.92 -8.81
N ILE A 497 9.44 12.06 -7.81
CA ILE A 497 10.15 12.29 -6.53
C ILE A 497 11.18 11.20 -6.31
N GLN A 498 12.25 11.53 -5.59
CA GLN A 498 13.24 10.53 -5.20
C GLN A 498 12.57 9.49 -4.30
N GLY A 499 12.95 8.23 -4.44
CA GLY A 499 12.49 7.16 -3.59
C GLY A 499 12.89 7.43 -2.13
N GLU A 500 11.93 7.48 -1.23
CA GLU A 500 12.19 7.52 0.22
C GLU A 500 12.35 6.08 0.73
N GLU A 501 13.22 5.89 1.74
CA GLU A 501 13.31 4.61 2.43
C GLU A 501 11.95 4.25 3.05
N GLU A 502 11.52 3.01 2.84
CA GLU A 502 10.30 2.52 3.50
C GLU A 502 10.48 2.57 5.02
N ILE A 503 9.52 3.19 5.71
CA ILE A 503 9.50 3.14 7.18
C ILE A 503 9.38 1.70 7.64
N VAL A 504 10.40 1.25 8.36
CA VAL A 504 10.36 -0.01 9.09
C VAL A 504 9.52 0.22 10.35
N VAL A 505 8.25 -0.17 10.30
CA VAL A 505 7.38 -0.16 11.49
C VAL A 505 7.88 -1.24 12.44
N SER A 506 8.37 -0.83 13.60
CA SER A 506 8.80 -1.77 14.63
C SER A 506 7.57 -2.42 15.31
N ARG A 507 7.78 -3.57 15.97
CA ARG A 507 6.71 -4.20 16.76
C ARG A 507 6.26 -3.27 17.90
N GLU A 508 7.19 -2.52 18.46
CA GLU A 508 6.94 -1.56 19.51
C GLU A 508 5.98 -0.43 19.07
N ASP A 509 6.06 0.02 17.82
CA ASP A 509 5.15 1.03 17.26
C ASP A 509 3.69 0.54 17.17
N MET A 510 3.47 -0.79 17.18
CA MET A 510 2.12 -1.38 17.07
C MET A 510 1.45 -1.63 18.43
N ILE A 511 2.10 -1.32 19.53
CA ILE A 511 1.57 -1.55 20.88
C ILE A 511 0.82 -0.29 21.33
N VAL A 512 -0.46 -0.45 21.66
CA VAL A 512 -1.24 0.62 22.33
C VAL A 512 -0.72 0.75 23.76
N VAL A 513 -0.23 1.94 24.13
CA VAL A 513 0.29 2.19 25.48
C VAL A 513 -0.88 2.45 26.41
N ASP A 514 -1.17 1.48 27.28
CA ASP A 514 -2.16 1.57 28.36
C ASP A 514 -1.51 1.20 29.70
N ASP A 515 -1.98 1.82 30.78
CA ASP A 515 -1.60 1.44 32.13
C ASP A 515 -2.19 0.08 32.49
N ALA A 516 -1.33 -0.82 32.97
CA ALA A 516 -1.69 -2.18 33.29
C ALA A 516 -1.16 -2.61 34.64
N ILE A 517 -1.88 -3.51 35.28
CA ILE A 517 -1.42 -4.23 36.47
C ILE A 517 -1.08 -5.66 36.06
N VAL A 518 0.12 -6.09 36.41
CA VAL A 518 0.51 -7.49 36.22
C VAL A 518 0.68 -8.14 37.57
N ALA A 519 -0.02 -9.25 37.78
CA ALA A 519 0.06 -10.05 38.99
C ALA A 519 0.56 -11.46 38.66
N LEU A 520 1.64 -11.87 39.32
CA LEU A 520 2.10 -13.25 39.35
C LEU A 520 1.51 -13.91 40.60
N LEU A 521 0.78 -14.98 40.42
CA LEU A 521 0.05 -15.68 41.47
C LEU A 521 0.74 -16.98 41.87
N GLU A 522 0.38 -17.53 43.01
CA GLU A 522 0.88 -18.82 43.47
C GLU A 522 0.57 -19.93 42.42
N GLY A 523 1.52 -20.84 42.20
CA GLY A 523 1.46 -21.89 41.17
C GLY A 523 1.82 -21.43 39.76
N GLY A 524 2.54 -20.28 39.64
CA GLY A 524 3.09 -19.82 38.36
C GLY A 524 2.04 -19.31 37.38
N LYS A 525 0.91 -18.82 37.88
CA LYS A 525 -0.10 -18.17 37.05
C LYS A 525 0.14 -16.69 37.00
N ILE A 526 -0.07 -16.10 35.81
CA ILE A 526 0.10 -14.66 35.58
C ILE A 526 -1.19 -14.07 35.02
N ARG A 527 -1.47 -12.81 35.38
CA ARG A 527 -2.65 -12.07 34.94
C ARG A 527 -2.28 -10.63 34.65
N ARG A 528 -2.78 -10.10 33.53
CA ARG A 528 -2.75 -8.67 33.20
C ARG A 528 -4.16 -8.10 33.37
N LEU A 529 -4.28 -7.01 34.12
CA LEU A 529 -5.53 -6.29 34.37
C LEU A 529 -5.37 -4.82 33.96
N PRO A 530 -6.43 -4.18 33.42
CA PRO A 530 -6.43 -2.72 33.24
C PRO A 530 -6.38 -2.02 34.60
N LYS A 531 -5.54 -1.02 34.77
CA LYS A 531 -5.39 -0.27 36.04
C LYS A 531 -6.72 0.27 36.58
N ARG A 532 -7.59 0.76 35.70
CA ARG A 532 -8.91 1.33 36.05
C ARG A 532 -9.86 0.35 36.78
N ASN A 533 -9.62 -0.96 36.66
CA ASN A 533 -10.47 -2.02 37.21
C ASN A 533 -9.79 -2.75 38.38
N PHE A 534 -8.66 -2.25 38.87
CA PHE A 534 -7.85 -2.92 39.85
C PHE A 534 -8.00 -2.32 41.25
N THR A 535 -8.20 -3.18 42.24
CA THR A 535 -8.01 -2.89 43.66
C THR A 535 -7.19 -4.05 44.29
N ALA A 536 -6.30 -3.77 45.24
CA ALA A 536 -5.47 -4.81 45.85
C ALA A 536 -6.34 -5.95 46.45
N GLU A 537 -7.46 -5.62 47.03
CA GLU A 537 -8.44 -6.57 47.57
C GLU A 537 -9.04 -7.51 46.50
N SER A 538 -9.12 -7.08 45.25
CA SER A 538 -9.72 -7.85 44.16
C SER A 538 -8.95 -9.12 43.81
N ILE A 539 -7.68 -9.21 44.11
CA ILE A 539 -6.80 -10.38 43.86
C ILE A 539 -6.19 -10.98 45.12
N ALA A 540 -6.51 -10.44 46.30
CA ALA A 540 -5.95 -10.93 47.57
C ALA A 540 -6.23 -12.42 47.81
N SER A 541 -7.40 -12.90 47.44
CA SER A 541 -7.79 -14.31 47.52
C SER A 541 -6.98 -15.25 46.63
N GLU A 542 -6.30 -14.74 45.59
CA GLU A 542 -5.51 -15.52 44.64
C GLU A 542 -4.03 -15.65 45.06
N LYS A 543 -3.67 -15.18 46.24
CA LYS A 543 -2.32 -15.25 46.85
C LYS A 543 -1.24 -14.74 45.89
N PRO A 544 -1.21 -13.44 45.56
CA PRO A 544 -0.22 -12.89 44.63
C PRO A 544 1.20 -12.96 45.22
N LEU A 545 2.12 -13.42 44.39
CA LEU A 545 3.56 -13.41 44.69
C LEU A 545 4.18 -12.06 44.40
N PHE A 546 3.79 -11.50 43.22
CA PHE A 546 4.20 -10.17 42.76
C PHE A 546 3.00 -9.44 42.17
N ILE A 547 2.88 -8.16 42.51
CA ILE A 547 1.94 -7.23 41.88
C ILE A 547 2.78 -6.07 41.38
N MET A 548 2.62 -5.71 40.14
CA MET A 548 3.38 -4.64 39.49
C MET A 548 2.44 -3.76 38.67
N GLU A 549 2.53 -2.47 38.89
CA GLU A 549 1.98 -1.44 38.02
C GLU A 549 2.98 -1.16 36.92
N THR A 550 2.54 -1.23 35.64
CA THR A 550 3.40 -1.10 34.48
C THR A 550 2.57 -0.60 33.27
N GLN A 551 3.18 -0.52 32.10
CA GLN A 551 2.52 -0.15 30.84
C GLN A 551 2.62 -1.29 29.83
N THR A 552 1.72 -1.31 28.88
CA THR A 552 1.61 -2.39 27.89
C THR A 552 2.80 -2.45 26.92
N ASP A 553 3.52 -1.36 26.71
CA ASP A 553 4.74 -1.29 25.89
C ASP A 553 6.02 -1.76 26.61
N ARG A 554 5.91 -2.01 27.93
CA ARG A 554 7.04 -2.45 28.76
C ARG A 554 7.32 -3.93 28.61
N ARG A 555 8.54 -4.34 29.02
CA ARG A 555 8.96 -5.74 29.06
C ARG A 555 9.25 -6.15 30.49
N LEU A 556 8.60 -7.23 30.90
CA LEU A 556 8.84 -7.85 32.21
C LEU A 556 10.06 -8.77 32.16
N ARG A 557 10.90 -8.67 33.19
CA ARG A 557 12.07 -9.50 33.40
C ARG A 557 11.88 -10.32 34.67
N PHE A 558 11.71 -11.61 34.51
CA PHE A 558 11.54 -12.58 35.56
C PHE A 558 12.88 -13.26 35.82
N PHE A 559 13.42 -13.09 37.02
CA PHE A 559 14.64 -13.76 37.46
C PHE A 559 14.27 -15.04 38.19
N THR A 560 14.97 -16.13 37.86
CA THR A 560 14.62 -17.46 38.35
C THR A 560 15.63 -18.02 39.33
N SER A 561 15.20 -19.01 40.13
CA SER A 561 16.05 -19.74 41.06
C SER A 561 17.20 -20.47 40.34
N HIS A 562 17.07 -20.82 39.09
CA HIS A 562 18.12 -21.46 38.28
C HIS A 562 19.08 -20.45 37.62
N GLY A 563 18.97 -19.16 37.97
CA GLY A 563 19.87 -18.12 37.50
C GLY A 563 19.61 -17.65 36.07
N ASN A 564 18.40 -17.84 35.58
CA ASN A 564 17.95 -17.32 34.28
C ASN A 564 17.21 -16.00 34.46
N CYS A 565 17.20 -15.21 33.38
CA CYS A 565 16.29 -14.09 33.18
C CYS A 565 15.38 -14.39 31.99
N LEU A 566 14.08 -14.38 32.23
CA LEU A 566 13.03 -14.59 31.24
C LEU A 566 12.40 -13.24 30.90
N ILE A 567 12.26 -12.92 29.61
CA ILE A 567 11.81 -11.61 29.17
C ILE A 567 10.52 -11.77 28.36
N ILE A 568 9.46 -11.06 28.75
CA ILE A 568 8.14 -11.11 28.11
C ILE A 568 7.62 -9.68 27.96
N GLY A 569 7.06 -9.34 26.79
CA GLY A 569 6.30 -8.09 26.62
C GLY A 569 5.01 -8.11 27.42
N VAL A 570 4.67 -7.00 28.08
CA VAL A 570 3.36 -6.87 28.76
C VAL A 570 2.20 -7.03 27.76
N ASP A 571 2.38 -6.60 26.52
CA ASP A 571 1.45 -6.79 25.40
C ASP A 571 1.21 -8.27 25.08
N GLU A 572 2.20 -9.15 25.29
CA GLU A 572 2.10 -10.60 25.05
C GLU A 572 1.23 -11.30 26.13
N LEU A 573 1.00 -10.65 27.26
CA LEU A 573 0.16 -11.19 28.32
C LEU A 573 -1.31 -10.97 27.96
N PRO A 574 -2.14 -12.04 27.94
CA PRO A 574 -3.57 -11.87 27.67
C PRO A 574 -4.23 -10.99 28.72
N GLU A 575 -4.98 -9.98 28.28
CA GLU A 575 -5.79 -9.18 29.18
C GLU A 575 -6.93 -10.05 29.74
N ALA A 576 -7.04 -10.10 31.03
CA ALA A 576 -8.02 -10.92 31.71
C ALA A 576 -8.98 -10.05 32.53
N ARG A 577 -10.26 -10.42 32.56
CA ARG A 577 -11.19 -9.89 33.56
C ARG A 577 -10.92 -10.56 34.91
N LEU A 578 -11.25 -9.89 36.00
CA LEU A 578 -11.08 -10.44 37.38
C LEU A 578 -11.73 -11.84 37.53
N THR A 579 -12.80 -12.12 36.84
CA THR A 579 -13.54 -13.39 36.85
C THR A 579 -12.95 -14.48 35.94
N ALA A 580 -12.00 -14.12 35.05
CA ALA A 580 -11.37 -15.08 34.11
C ALA A 580 -10.24 -15.85 34.82
N LYS A 581 -9.93 -17.06 34.33
CA LYS A 581 -8.78 -17.83 34.83
C LYS A 581 -7.47 -17.15 34.44
N ALA A 582 -6.51 -17.06 35.35
CA ALA A 582 -5.17 -16.59 35.10
C ALA A 582 -4.43 -17.55 34.16
N THR A 583 -3.56 -16.99 33.32
CA THR A 583 -2.75 -17.75 32.36
C THR A 583 -1.57 -18.42 33.07
N ASN A 584 -1.21 -19.64 32.70
CA ASN A 584 -0.02 -20.29 33.21
C ASN A 584 1.22 -19.66 32.55
N LEU A 585 2.14 -19.13 33.37
CA LEU A 585 3.37 -18.49 32.89
C LEU A 585 4.21 -19.48 32.05
N ASN A 586 4.19 -20.77 32.38
CA ASN A 586 4.91 -21.78 31.62
C ASN A 586 4.40 -21.96 30.15
N SER A 587 3.17 -21.50 29.86
CA SER A 587 2.68 -21.46 28.45
C SER A 587 3.28 -20.33 27.61
N LEU A 588 3.85 -19.32 28.27
CA LEU A 588 4.45 -18.14 27.64
C LEU A 588 5.97 -18.22 27.59
N VAL A 589 6.57 -18.82 28.64
CA VAL A 589 8.01 -19.05 28.79
C VAL A 589 8.25 -20.46 29.27
N GLN A 590 9.32 -21.10 28.83
CA GLN A 590 9.70 -22.44 29.30
C GLN A 590 10.46 -22.35 30.60
N LEU A 591 9.80 -22.65 31.71
CA LEU A 591 10.42 -22.91 33.03
C LEU A 591 10.86 -24.37 33.08
N GLU A 592 12.03 -24.59 33.65
CA GLU A 592 12.52 -25.95 33.94
C GLU A 592 11.81 -26.55 35.14
N LYS A 593 11.97 -27.85 35.34
CA LYS A 593 11.41 -28.51 36.51
C LYS A 593 12.06 -27.91 37.79
N ASP A 594 11.24 -27.56 38.77
CA ASP A 594 11.65 -26.96 40.05
C ASP A 594 12.33 -25.56 39.92
N GLU A 595 12.14 -24.88 38.77
CA GLU A 595 12.56 -23.49 38.54
C GLU A 595 11.46 -22.53 39.03
N GLU A 596 11.79 -21.68 39.99
CA GLU A 596 10.85 -20.70 40.56
C GLU A 596 11.25 -19.28 40.21
N ILE A 597 10.26 -18.38 40.15
CA ILE A 597 10.50 -16.95 39.99
C ILE A 597 10.86 -16.33 41.33
N VAL A 598 12.02 -15.69 41.40
CA VAL A 598 12.54 -15.06 42.66
C VAL A 598 12.38 -13.53 42.63
N ALA A 599 12.34 -12.91 41.43
CA ALA A 599 12.11 -11.47 41.29
C ALA A 599 11.49 -11.16 39.94
N CYS A 600 10.78 -10.02 39.84
CA CYS A 600 10.22 -9.50 38.61
C CYS A 600 10.36 -7.98 38.56
N PHE A 601 10.84 -7.47 37.42
CA PHE A 601 11.00 -6.02 37.18
C PHE A 601 10.55 -5.68 35.76
N ASP A 602 9.96 -4.50 35.56
CA ASP A 602 9.58 -3.99 34.25
C ASP A 602 10.68 -3.15 33.58
N GLU A 603 11.40 -2.37 34.37
CA GLU A 603 12.51 -1.56 33.93
C GLU A 603 13.75 -1.77 34.81
N VAL A 604 14.87 -2.03 34.15
CA VAL A 604 16.14 -2.29 34.84
C VAL A 604 17.33 -1.63 34.19
N LYS A 605 17.13 -0.95 33.05
CA LYS A 605 18.24 -0.49 32.20
C LYS A 605 19.24 0.38 32.93
N ASP A 606 18.74 1.30 33.76
CA ASP A 606 19.54 2.28 34.49
C ASP A 606 19.87 1.82 35.89
N ASP A 607 19.41 0.62 36.30
CA ASP A 607 19.62 0.06 37.63
C ASP A 607 20.84 -0.87 37.68
N THR A 608 21.36 -1.06 38.89
CA THR A 608 22.25 -2.19 39.19
C THR A 608 21.46 -3.24 39.96
N LEU A 609 21.53 -4.50 39.54
CA LEU A 609 20.85 -5.60 40.19
C LEU A 609 21.84 -6.38 41.07
N VAL A 610 21.42 -6.68 42.30
CA VAL A 610 22.19 -7.47 43.28
C VAL A 610 21.59 -8.86 43.36
N PHE A 611 22.40 -9.88 43.12
CA PHE A 611 22.02 -11.31 43.13
C PHE A 611 22.59 -11.98 44.35
N PHE A 612 21.81 -12.82 45.03
CA PHE A 612 22.19 -13.62 46.15
C PHE A 612 21.90 -15.09 45.93
N THR A 613 22.83 -15.97 46.34
CA THR A 613 22.68 -17.42 46.14
C THR A 613 22.65 -18.21 47.46
N ALA A 614 22.04 -19.39 47.42
CA ALA A 614 21.90 -20.29 48.54
C ALA A 614 23.27 -20.78 49.10
N LEU A 615 24.28 -20.86 48.25
CA LEU A 615 25.64 -21.20 48.71
C LEU A 615 26.42 -19.97 49.20
N GLY A 616 25.79 -18.80 49.41
CA GLY A 616 26.39 -17.63 49.99
C GLY A 616 27.29 -16.82 49.08
N ASN A 617 27.01 -16.87 47.79
CA ASN A 617 27.63 -15.98 46.81
C ASN A 617 26.72 -14.75 46.52
N ALA A 618 27.35 -13.65 46.15
CA ALA A 618 26.62 -12.49 45.66
C ALA A 618 27.37 -11.83 44.49
N LYS A 619 26.66 -11.13 43.65
CA LYS A 619 27.19 -10.25 42.60
C LYS A 619 26.29 -9.05 42.36
N ARG A 620 26.88 -8.00 41.79
CA ARG A 620 26.11 -6.91 41.21
C ARG A 620 26.25 -6.98 39.68
N THR A 621 25.18 -6.67 38.94
CA THR A 621 25.19 -6.67 37.48
C THR A 621 24.40 -5.44 36.96
N GLU A 622 24.96 -4.71 36.00
CA GLU A 622 24.26 -3.59 35.40
C GLU A 622 23.01 -4.07 34.66
N GLY A 623 21.89 -3.42 34.89
CA GLY A 623 20.58 -3.80 34.31
C GLY A 623 20.51 -3.75 32.82
N LYS A 624 21.36 -2.89 32.16
CA LYS A 624 21.48 -2.84 30.70
C LYS A 624 21.82 -4.19 30.04
N GLU A 625 22.48 -5.11 30.79
CA GLU A 625 22.78 -6.47 30.32
C GLU A 625 21.52 -7.33 30.13
N PHE A 626 20.40 -6.92 30.71
CA PHE A 626 19.09 -7.57 30.58
C PHE A 626 18.11 -6.81 29.70
N ASP A 627 18.56 -5.74 29.04
CA ASP A 627 17.77 -5.04 28.01
C ASP A 627 17.97 -5.70 26.64
N LEU A 628 17.44 -6.91 26.51
CA LEU A 628 17.63 -7.79 25.37
C LEU A 628 16.29 -8.11 24.69
N ARG A 629 16.37 -8.47 23.41
CA ARG A 629 15.21 -8.95 22.62
C ARG A 629 14.95 -10.46 22.76
N THR A 630 15.88 -11.22 23.35
CA THR A 630 15.76 -12.66 23.54
C THR A 630 14.84 -12.99 24.69
N LYS A 631 13.99 -14.01 24.55
CA LYS A 631 13.04 -14.42 25.60
C LYS A 631 13.69 -15.06 26.85
N LYS A 632 14.88 -15.63 26.77
CA LYS A 632 15.63 -16.25 27.88
C LYS A 632 17.11 -15.90 27.73
N THR A 633 17.73 -15.52 28.85
CA THR A 633 19.19 -15.33 28.97
C THR A 633 19.66 -15.79 30.34
N ALA A 634 20.91 -16.23 30.44
CA ALA A 634 21.54 -16.48 31.76
C ALA A 634 21.70 -15.14 32.50
N ALA A 635 21.35 -15.11 33.77
CA ALA A 635 21.53 -13.98 34.67
C ALA A 635 22.71 -14.14 35.64
N ILE A 636 23.01 -15.35 36.05
CA ILE A 636 24.15 -15.71 36.90
C ILE A 636 24.57 -17.15 36.59
N ALA A 637 25.86 -17.44 36.55
CA ALA A 637 26.38 -18.81 36.46
C ALA A 637 26.37 -19.45 37.83
N LEU A 638 25.54 -20.46 38.02
CA LEU A 638 25.44 -21.24 39.23
C LEU A 638 26.32 -22.48 39.13
N LYS A 639 26.87 -22.90 40.28
CA LYS A 639 27.50 -24.22 40.43
C LYS A 639 26.42 -25.27 40.72
N ASP A 640 26.74 -26.54 40.51
CA ASP A 640 25.87 -27.65 40.86
C ASP A 640 25.33 -27.45 42.29
N ASP A 641 24.05 -27.67 42.54
CA ASP A 641 23.32 -27.49 43.78
C ASP A 641 23.15 -26.03 44.29
N ASP A 642 23.64 -24.98 43.64
CA ASP A 642 23.35 -23.61 44.02
C ASP A 642 22.05 -23.09 43.39
N ARG A 643 21.40 -22.15 44.06
CA ARG A 643 20.17 -21.49 43.56
C ARG A 643 20.21 -20.01 43.90
N VAL A 644 19.64 -19.19 43.04
CA VAL A 644 19.36 -17.79 43.35
C VAL A 644 18.22 -17.76 44.37
N ILE A 645 18.41 -17.04 45.47
CA ILE A 645 17.40 -16.90 46.54
C ILE A 645 16.73 -15.53 46.55
N ALA A 646 17.43 -14.50 46.03
CA ALA A 646 16.88 -13.15 45.89
C ALA A 646 17.63 -12.38 44.82
N VAL A 647 16.89 -11.48 44.12
CA VAL A 647 17.45 -10.46 43.24
C VAL A 647 16.77 -9.14 43.60
N GLU A 648 17.56 -8.12 43.86
CA GLU A 648 17.07 -6.80 44.26
C GLU A 648 17.69 -5.71 43.39
N LYS A 649 16.97 -4.61 43.14
CA LYS A 649 17.61 -3.39 42.62
C LYS A 649 18.53 -2.83 43.72
N GLN A 650 19.69 -2.34 43.32
CA GLN A 650 20.60 -1.72 44.30
C GLN A 650 19.91 -0.52 44.93
N ASP A 651 19.82 -0.55 46.28
CA ASP A 651 19.31 0.56 47.08
C ASP A 651 20.48 1.39 47.59
N GLU A 652 20.58 2.63 47.16
CA GLU A 652 21.62 3.57 47.58
C GLU A 652 21.52 3.96 49.05
N THR A 653 20.32 3.81 49.65
CA THR A 653 20.08 4.09 51.07
C THR A 653 20.45 2.89 51.96
N ALA A 654 20.57 1.68 51.40
CA ALA A 654 20.96 0.44 52.07
C ALA A 654 22.45 0.20 51.87
N GLY A 655 23.25 0.74 52.72
CA GLY A 655 24.72 0.64 52.66
C GLY A 655 25.30 -0.77 52.92
N THR A 656 24.50 -1.71 53.41
CA THR A 656 24.97 -3.04 53.80
C THR A 656 24.05 -4.17 53.34
N VAL A 657 24.60 -5.35 53.21
CA VAL A 657 23.90 -6.60 52.92
C VAL A 657 23.98 -7.49 54.16
N ILE A 658 22.84 -8.14 54.47
CA ILE A 658 22.81 -9.24 55.47
C ILE A 658 22.49 -10.56 54.78
N MET A 659 23.15 -11.62 55.21
CA MET A 659 22.80 -13.01 54.85
C MET A 659 22.58 -13.81 56.15
N VAL A 660 21.53 -14.66 56.14
CA VAL A 660 21.18 -15.56 57.24
C VAL A 660 21.16 -16.98 56.74
N SER A 661 21.87 -17.88 57.42
CA SER A 661 21.93 -19.29 57.06
C SER A 661 20.86 -20.10 57.76
N LYS A 662 20.50 -21.24 57.19
CA LYS A 662 19.62 -22.23 57.80
C LYS A 662 20.12 -22.70 59.21
N GLY A 663 21.42 -22.81 59.33
CA GLY A 663 22.09 -23.19 60.58
C GLY A 663 22.09 -22.10 61.73
N GLY A 664 21.44 -20.91 61.42
CA GLY A 664 21.32 -19.87 62.45
C GLY A 664 22.51 -18.94 62.53
N MET A 665 23.38 -18.90 61.54
CA MET A 665 24.46 -17.93 61.40
C MET A 665 24.05 -16.76 60.56
N SER A 666 24.62 -15.58 60.74
CA SER A 666 24.39 -14.40 59.91
C SER A 666 25.68 -13.61 59.67
N ILE A 667 25.81 -12.99 58.55
CA ILE A 667 26.90 -12.07 58.20
C ILE A 667 26.33 -10.79 57.62
N ARG A 668 26.83 -9.65 58.09
CA ARG A 668 26.52 -8.33 57.57
C ARG A 668 27.80 -7.70 57.01
N PHE A 669 27.79 -7.20 55.81
CA PHE A 669 28.93 -6.61 55.11
C PHE A 669 28.52 -5.45 54.23
N ALA A 670 29.47 -4.56 53.88
CA ALA A 670 29.18 -3.41 53.02
C ALA A 670 28.88 -3.85 51.61
N THR A 671 27.82 -3.26 51.01
CA THR A 671 27.32 -3.60 49.64
C THR A 671 28.38 -3.34 48.57
N ASP A 672 29.21 -2.31 48.71
CA ASP A 672 30.25 -1.91 47.78
C ASP A 672 31.39 -2.96 47.66
N THR A 673 31.54 -3.81 48.65
CA THR A 673 32.50 -4.93 48.61
C THR A 673 32.11 -6.04 47.62
N VAL A 674 30.86 -6.07 47.16
CA VAL A 674 30.38 -6.98 46.10
C VAL A 674 30.67 -6.34 44.75
N PRO A 675 31.51 -6.95 43.88
CA PRO A 675 31.87 -6.35 42.59
C PRO A 675 30.72 -6.36 41.61
N VAL A 676 30.71 -5.35 40.71
CA VAL A 676 29.86 -5.34 39.51
C VAL A 676 30.50 -6.26 38.47
N MET A 677 29.73 -7.22 37.99
CA MET A 677 30.20 -8.30 37.11
C MET A 677 29.15 -8.55 35.99
N GLY A 678 29.60 -9.07 34.86
CA GLY A 678 28.71 -9.43 33.72
C GLY A 678 27.74 -10.57 34.11
N LYS A 679 26.64 -10.64 33.37
CA LYS A 679 25.55 -11.61 33.57
C LYS A 679 26.04 -13.09 33.61
N GLY A 680 27.09 -13.44 32.88
CA GLY A 680 27.69 -14.79 32.85
C GLY A 680 28.57 -15.13 34.05
N ALA A 681 28.80 -14.19 34.99
CA ALA A 681 29.65 -14.45 36.13
C ALA A 681 28.87 -15.10 37.31
N GLY A 682 29.52 -15.97 38.07
CA GLY A 682 28.92 -16.69 39.22
C GLY A 682 28.94 -15.93 40.55
N GLY A 683 29.47 -14.68 40.53
CA GLY A 683 29.59 -13.87 41.74
C GLY A 683 30.82 -14.21 42.63
N VAL A 684 30.84 -13.62 43.80
CA VAL A 684 31.92 -13.78 44.81
C VAL A 684 31.36 -14.37 46.09
N LYS A 685 32.18 -15.14 46.82
CA LYS A 685 31.81 -15.71 48.09
C LYS A 685 31.65 -14.59 49.15
N CYS A 686 30.48 -14.53 49.74
CA CYS A 686 30.13 -13.53 50.77
C CYS A 686 29.96 -14.15 52.17
N MET A 687 29.47 -15.40 52.28
CA MET A 687 29.34 -16.13 53.49
C MET A 687 29.99 -17.50 53.41
N LYS A 688 30.81 -17.88 54.38
CA LYS A 688 31.39 -19.22 54.48
C LYS A 688 30.43 -20.09 55.26
N LEU A 689 29.87 -21.08 54.65
CA LEU A 689 28.88 -22.00 55.24
C LEU A 689 29.59 -23.29 55.70
N ASP A 690 29.05 -23.92 56.74
CA ASP A 690 29.45 -25.28 57.16
C ASP A 690 28.83 -26.33 56.22
N ASP A 691 29.30 -27.55 56.18
CA ASP A 691 28.83 -28.61 55.26
C ASP A 691 27.32 -28.86 55.46
N GLY A 692 26.57 -28.75 54.32
CA GLY A 692 25.13 -28.93 54.32
C GLY A 692 24.30 -27.72 54.73
N ASP A 693 24.92 -26.60 55.15
CA ASP A 693 24.25 -25.37 55.53
C ASP A 693 24.02 -24.50 54.24
N ARG A 694 22.95 -23.72 54.21
CA ARG A 694 22.59 -22.85 53.09
C ARG A 694 22.06 -21.50 53.57
N VAL A 695 22.33 -20.45 52.83
CA VAL A 695 21.71 -19.15 53.04
C VAL A 695 20.22 -19.26 52.64
N ILE A 696 19.35 -18.88 53.54
CA ILE A 696 17.88 -18.87 53.32
C ILE A 696 17.31 -17.47 53.16
N PHE A 697 18.05 -16.47 53.59
CA PHE A 697 17.65 -15.07 53.45
C PHE A 697 18.88 -14.21 53.15
N ALA A 698 18.74 -13.31 52.24
CA ALA A 698 19.70 -12.25 51.92
C ALA A 698 18.95 -11.02 51.44
N ALA A 699 19.35 -9.86 51.92
CA ALA A 699 18.76 -8.58 51.54
C ALA A 699 19.74 -7.42 51.73
N GLN A 700 19.52 -6.35 51.01
CA GLN A 700 20.12 -5.06 51.27
C GLN A 700 19.39 -4.41 52.45
N ILE A 701 20.12 -3.92 53.45
CA ILE A 701 19.56 -3.35 54.69
C ILE A 701 20.19 -2.00 55.02
N ALA A 702 19.40 -1.10 55.56
CA ALA A 702 19.86 0.13 56.19
C ALA A 702 20.41 -0.12 57.60
N ASP A 703 20.94 0.88 58.27
CA ASP A 703 21.44 0.77 59.64
C ASP A 703 20.32 0.73 60.71
N GLU A 704 19.07 0.84 60.28
CA GLU A 704 17.87 0.80 61.11
C GLU A 704 16.99 -0.40 60.77
N GLY A 705 16.05 -0.72 61.66
CA GLY A 705 15.12 -1.85 61.49
C GLY A 705 15.56 -3.10 62.28
N GLU A 706 14.93 -4.20 61.93
CA GLU A 706 15.05 -5.46 62.71
C GLU A 706 15.14 -6.65 61.72
N ILE A 707 15.81 -7.69 62.19
CA ILE A 707 15.86 -8.99 61.53
C ILE A 707 14.97 -9.97 62.28
N LEU A 708 13.84 -10.30 61.70
CA LEU A 708 12.96 -11.35 62.15
C LEU A 708 13.52 -12.71 61.73
N THR A 709 13.67 -13.63 62.70
CA THR A 709 14.04 -15.02 62.39
C THR A 709 13.00 -15.96 62.99
N ILE A 710 12.62 -17.01 62.24
CA ILE A 710 11.64 -18.02 62.67
C ILE A 710 12.26 -19.41 62.48
N SER A 711 12.23 -20.22 63.54
CA SER A 711 12.72 -21.58 63.46
C SER A 711 11.69 -22.55 62.85
N ASP A 712 12.15 -23.74 62.48
CA ASP A 712 11.34 -24.86 61.98
C ASP A 712 10.32 -25.38 63.07
N ARG A 713 10.46 -24.99 64.35
CA ARG A 713 9.48 -25.26 65.39
C ARG A 713 8.62 -24.09 65.81
N GLY A 714 8.58 -23.01 64.97
CA GLY A 714 7.74 -21.85 65.18
C GLY A 714 8.20 -20.90 66.28
N TYR A 715 9.40 -21.02 66.76
CA TYR A 715 9.98 -20.01 67.63
C TYR A 715 10.47 -18.83 66.79
N ALA A 716 10.03 -17.65 67.15
CA ALA A 716 10.43 -16.46 66.46
C ALA A 716 11.00 -15.39 67.35
N LYS A 717 11.83 -14.52 66.81
CA LYS A 717 12.33 -13.31 67.42
C LYS A 717 12.68 -12.25 66.45
N ARG A 718 12.61 -11.00 66.84
CA ARG A 718 13.20 -9.86 66.15
C ARG A 718 14.50 -9.46 66.83
N SER A 719 15.53 -9.14 66.11
CA SER A 719 16.78 -8.57 66.64
C SER A 719 17.11 -7.29 65.92
N LEU A 720 17.56 -6.25 66.66
CA LEU A 720 17.89 -4.96 66.07
C LEU A 720 19.02 -5.12 65.03
N VAL A 721 18.96 -4.42 63.93
CA VAL A 721 20.03 -4.40 62.87
C VAL A 721 21.35 -3.96 63.55
N PHE A 722 21.29 -3.09 64.54
CA PHE A 722 22.45 -2.63 65.34
C PHE A 722 23.23 -3.77 66.01
N ASP A 723 22.59 -4.88 66.32
CA ASP A 723 23.24 -6.07 66.96
C ASP A 723 24.08 -6.87 65.96
N TYR A 724 23.98 -6.55 64.66
CA TYR A 724 24.73 -7.21 63.57
C TYR A 724 25.90 -6.34 63.12
N GLU A 725 27.09 -6.58 63.71
CA GLU A 725 28.28 -5.84 63.29
C GLU A 725 28.67 -6.05 61.87
N ILE A 726 29.09 -4.96 61.16
CA ILE A 726 29.60 -5.01 59.79
C ILE A 726 30.94 -5.76 59.77
N GLN A 727 31.04 -6.83 59.01
CA GLN A 727 32.18 -7.70 58.90
C GLN A 727 32.78 -7.65 57.46
N GLY A 728 33.95 -8.17 57.28
CA GLY A 728 34.47 -8.50 55.93
C GLY A 728 33.70 -9.67 55.35
N ARG A 729 33.38 -9.62 54.02
CA ARG A 729 32.76 -10.75 53.33
C ARG A 729 33.62 -12.03 53.39
N ASN A 730 33.02 -13.19 53.15
CA ASN A 730 33.61 -14.52 53.15
C ASN A 730 33.98 -15.01 54.57
N GLY A 731 33.44 -14.39 55.65
CA GLY A 731 33.49 -14.88 57.00
C GLY A 731 32.43 -15.95 57.31
N LYS A 732 32.54 -16.67 58.40
CA LYS A 732 31.51 -17.59 58.93
C LYS A 732 30.29 -16.79 59.45
N GLY A 733 30.47 -15.50 59.72
CA GLY A 733 29.50 -14.67 60.37
C GLY A 733 29.36 -14.92 61.89
N LEU A 734 28.25 -14.41 62.39
CA LEU A 734 27.94 -14.50 63.86
C LEU A 734 26.63 -15.25 64.04
N LYS A 735 26.52 -15.95 65.20
CA LYS A 735 25.29 -16.68 65.51
C LYS A 735 24.13 -15.72 65.71
N THR A 736 23.05 -15.90 64.94
CA THR A 736 21.83 -15.08 64.99
C THR A 736 20.71 -15.76 65.81
N PHE A 737 20.69 -17.11 65.82
CA PHE A 737 19.70 -17.86 66.57
C PHE A 737 20.37 -18.98 67.35
N ASP A 738 20.00 -19.16 68.69
CA ASP A 738 20.56 -20.19 69.58
C ASP A 738 19.58 -21.35 69.72
N PHE A 739 19.88 -22.47 69.02
CA PHE A 739 19.12 -23.68 69.15
C PHE A 739 19.42 -24.42 70.45
N LYS A 740 18.38 -24.82 71.15
CA LYS A 740 18.55 -25.64 72.40
C LYS A 740 19.06 -27.03 71.98
N LYS A 741 19.96 -27.58 72.80
CA LYS A 741 20.56 -28.90 72.57
C LYS A 741 19.54 -30.02 72.39
N ASN A 742 18.39 -29.93 73.03
CA ASN A 742 17.28 -30.86 72.91
C ASN A 742 16.37 -30.62 71.71
N GLY A 743 16.66 -29.66 70.87
CA GLY A 743 15.87 -29.31 69.66
C GLY A 743 14.48 -28.70 69.92
N SER A 744 14.17 -28.37 71.21
CA SER A 744 12.79 -27.93 71.51
C SER A 744 12.37 -26.57 70.90
N ASN A 745 13.32 -25.72 70.51
CA ASN A 745 13.06 -24.48 69.84
C ASN A 745 13.47 -24.50 68.37
N GLY A 746 13.71 -25.71 67.82
CA GLY A 746 14.08 -25.93 66.46
C GLY A 746 15.53 -26.38 66.27
N THR A 747 15.79 -26.81 65.04
CA THR A 747 17.13 -27.24 64.56
C THR A 747 17.62 -26.43 63.37
N ALA A 748 16.74 -25.70 62.78
CA ALA A 748 17.01 -24.87 61.60
C ALA A 748 16.18 -23.58 61.63
N ILE A 749 16.66 -22.54 61.02
CA ILE A 749 15.85 -21.37 60.63
C ILE A 749 15.03 -21.71 59.41
N ALA A 750 13.71 -21.54 59.51
CA ALA A 750 12.75 -21.77 58.46
C ALA A 750 12.52 -20.50 57.62
N ALA A 751 12.56 -19.31 58.24
CA ALA A 751 12.43 -18.04 57.55
C ALA A 751 13.18 -16.93 58.27
N ALA A 752 13.67 -15.96 57.51
CA ALA A 752 14.15 -14.68 58.04
C ALA A 752 13.62 -13.54 57.15
N LEU A 753 13.38 -12.36 57.75
CA LEU A 753 12.81 -11.18 57.06
C LEU A 753 13.44 -9.91 57.65
N TYR A 754 13.59 -8.89 56.80
CA TYR A 754 13.96 -7.56 57.24
C TYR A 754 12.69 -6.72 57.52
N VAL A 755 12.61 -6.17 58.71
CA VAL A 755 11.46 -5.40 59.20
C VAL A 755 11.91 -3.99 59.54
N LYS A 756 11.53 -3.03 58.67
CA LYS A 756 11.76 -1.60 58.90
C LYS A 756 10.56 -0.96 59.59
N GLU A 757 9.35 -1.35 59.15
CA GLU A 757 8.07 -0.95 59.75
C GLU A 757 7.24 -2.21 59.96
N PRO A 758 6.31 -2.24 60.96
CA PRO A 758 5.47 -3.41 61.22
C PRO A 758 4.58 -3.76 60.00
N TYR A 759 4.46 -5.06 59.70
CA TYR A 759 3.57 -5.60 58.69
C TYR A 759 3.11 -7.02 59.03
N ASP A 760 2.08 -7.50 58.39
CA ASP A 760 1.59 -8.85 58.57
C ASP A 760 2.37 -9.85 57.71
N ILE A 761 2.68 -11.01 58.26
CA ILE A 761 3.31 -12.15 57.62
C ILE A 761 2.41 -13.38 57.69
N VAL A 762 2.44 -14.23 56.65
CA VAL A 762 1.87 -15.58 56.67
C VAL A 762 3.01 -16.55 56.94
N ILE A 763 2.92 -17.27 58.05
CA ILE A 763 3.80 -18.39 58.41
C ILE A 763 3.12 -19.67 57.93
N ARG A 764 3.83 -20.46 57.10
CA ARG A 764 3.32 -21.68 56.49
C ARG A 764 3.99 -22.92 57.11
N GLN A 765 3.17 -23.92 57.43
CA GLN A 765 3.63 -25.22 57.91
C GLN A 765 3.60 -26.27 56.79
N PHE A 766 4.34 -27.36 56.95
CA PHE A 766 4.53 -28.38 55.90
C PHE A 766 3.21 -29.05 55.48
N HIS A 767 2.30 -29.31 56.40
CA HIS A 767 1.00 -29.90 56.12
C HIS A 767 -0.04 -28.88 55.60
N GLY A 768 0.41 -27.64 55.34
CA GLY A 768 -0.43 -26.62 54.65
C GLY A 768 -1.16 -25.67 55.58
N GLU A 769 -0.94 -25.76 56.90
CA GLU A 769 -1.50 -24.80 57.85
C GLU A 769 -0.82 -23.44 57.70
N GLU A 770 -1.63 -22.36 57.65
CA GLU A 770 -1.17 -20.99 57.51
C GLU A 770 -1.59 -20.16 58.70
N THR A 771 -0.67 -19.43 59.33
CA THR A 771 -0.95 -18.56 60.47
C THR A 771 -0.51 -17.13 60.11
N VAL A 772 -1.42 -16.18 60.24
CA VAL A 772 -1.11 -14.76 60.06
C VAL A 772 -0.61 -14.17 61.37
N VAL A 773 0.54 -13.51 61.31
CA VAL A 773 1.20 -12.90 62.46
C VAL A 773 1.65 -11.49 62.07
N ASN A 774 1.28 -10.49 62.90
CA ASN A 774 1.85 -9.16 62.75
C ASN A 774 3.28 -9.13 63.32
N THR A 775 4.25 -8.62 62.56
CA THR A 775 5.66 -8.60 62.97
C THR A 775 5.86 -7.87 64.30
N GLU A 776 5.04 -6.86 64.61
CA GLU A 776 5.10 -6.12 65.86
C GLU A 776 4.86 -6.99 67.10
N THR A 777 4.09 -8.04 67.00
CA THR A 777 3.77 -8.97 68.11
C THR A 777 4.91 -9.93 68.44
N VAL A 778 5.88 -10.07 67.53
CA VAL A 778 7.04 -10.94 67.74
C VAL A 778 8.03 -10.25 68.70
N PHE A 779 8.48 -10.97 69.69
CA PHE A 779 9.34 -10.44 70.72
C PHE A 779 10.74 -10.01 70.25
N ILE A 780 11.21 -8.85 70.73
CA ILE A 780 12.55 -8.36 70.49
C ILE A 780 13.55 -9.00 71.46
N GLU A 781 14.55 -9.64 70.89
CA GLU A 781 15.60 -10.32 71.64
C GLU A 781 16.98 -10.06 71.01
N GLN A 782 17.98 -9.89 71.87
CA GLN A 782 19.36 -9.71 71.42
C GLN A 782 19.86 -10.93 70.63
N ARG A 783 20.83 -10.68 69.79
CA ARG A 783 21.59 -11.72 69.10
C ARG A 783 22.69 -12.26 69.99
N PRO A 784 22.88 -13.58 70.21
CA PRO A 784 22.11 -14.71 69.70
C PRO A 784 21.06 -15.13 70.80
N GLY A 785 19.78 -14.92 70.43
CA GLY A 785 18.63 -15.34 71.30
C GLY A 785 18.04 -16.68 70.89
N LYS A 786 17.15 -17.22 71.71
CA LYS A 786 16.52 -18.52 71.53
C LYS A 786 15.12 -18.44 70.91
N GLY A 787 14.60 -17.21 70.76
CA GLY A 787 13.27 -16.93 70.29
C GLY A 787 12.15 -17.37 71.27
N MET A 788 10.96 -16.87 71.06
CA MET A 788 9.73 -17.29 71.76
C MET A 788 8.81 -18.03 70.83
N LEU A 789 8.01 -18.97 71.36
CA LEU A 789 7.01 -19.70 70.59
C LEU A 789 5.95 -18.72 70.04
N THR A 790 5.89 -18.55 68.76
CA THR A 790 5.00 -17.63 68.08
C THR A 790 3.92 -18.42 67.32
N VAL A 791 4.30 -19.58 66.78
CA VAL A 791 3.40 -20.49 66.09
C VAL A 791 3.60 -21.90 66.55
N MET A 792 2.57 -22.59 66.93
CA MET A 792 2.65 -23.98 67.44
C MET A 792 2.66 -24.95 66.25
N ALA A 793 3.83 -25.52 65.99
CA ALA A 793 3.90 -26.64 65.02
C ALA A 793 3.69 -27.95 65.83
N LEU A 794 2.73 -28.78 65.37
CA LEU A 794 2.47 -30.10 65.99
C LEU A 794 3.69 -31.01 65.84
N LEU A 795 3.71 -32.15 66.55
CA LEU A 795 4.91 -33.02 66.68
C LEU A 795 5.48 -33.52 65.35
N ASP A 796 4.62 -33.66 64.33
CA ASP A 796 4.94 -34.16 63.01
C ASP A 796 4.89 -33.05 61.90
N ASP A 797 4.70 -31.78 62.34
CA ASP A 797 4.70 -30.65 61.43
C ASP A 797 5.87 -29.68 61.72
N ILE A 798 6.29 -28.99 60.73
CA ILE A 798 7.37 -27.97 60.80
C ILE A 798 7.00 -26.72 60.02
N VAL A 799 7.47 -25.57 60.43
CA VAL A 799 7.42 -24.33 59.69
C VAL A 799 8.39 -24.46 58.54
N ILE A 800 7.89 -24.23 57.34
CA ILE A 800 8.67 -24.31 56.10
C ILE A 800 9.01 -22.92 55.50
N GLY A 801 8.36 -21.86 55.96
CA GLY A 801 8.62 -20.50 55.48
C GLY A 801 7.66 -19.47 56.03
N ALA A 802 7.99 -18.20 55.81
CA ALA A 802 7.14 -17.06 56.09
C ALA A 802 7.27 -16.04 54.98
N LYS A 803 6.14 -15.38 54.62
CA LYS A 803 6.12 -14.35 53.56
C LYS A 803 5.35 -13.12 54.06
N LYS A 804 5.79 -11.94 53.65
CA LYS A 804 5.08 -10.67 53.88
C LYS A 804 3.76 -10.70 53.11
N ILE A 805 2.67 -10.32 53.78
CA ILE A 805 1.39 -10.05 53.09
C ILE A 805 1.52 -8.70 52.41
N LYS A 806 1.44 -8.70 51.07
CA LYS A 806 1.42 -7.44 50.29
C LYS A 806 0.02 -6.83 50.41
N SER A 807 -0.09 -5.71 51.11
CA SER A 807 -1.29 -4.90 51.20
C SER A 807 -1.53 -4.15 49.89
#